data_5c39bb61c4105f84e06520f989e73507
#
_entry.id   5c39bb61c4105f84e06520f989e73507
#
_cell.length_a   1.000
_cell.length_b   1.000
_cell.length_c   1.000
_cell.angle_alpha   90.00
_cell.angle_beta   90.00
_cell.angle_gamma   90.00
#
_symmetry.space_group_name_H-M   'P 1'
#
loop_
_entity.id
_entity.type
_entity.pdbx_description
1 polymer ?
#
loop_
_entity_poly.entity_id
_entity_poly.type
_entity_poly.pdbx_seq_one_letter_code
_entity_poly.pdbx_strand_id
1 'polypeptide(L)'
;MIKQYPLYQMRTPLAWMIVWFSFVMGPIINATPADTIKFNRDIRPILADNCWSCHGPDKGNRKAKLRLDISDHSKGSVIVPGKVSESELIDRILSSDPDEVMPPIGHRKKLNKKEKETLVQWIKEGAEWEDHWAWIKPTRKNNLDSKNAIDTILKQTLFKKKLKFSEAAPRHVLVRRLSFDLRGLPPSIQEVNDFEDGSLEEAIKKMTEKFLSSKSFGERMAVNWLDLVRYADTNGYHADIQWKVSPYRDYIINAFNDNKPFDQFTIEQIAGDLLPESSIEQKVAAGYNRLNMKSTEFGIQDAEYLAKYAADRVRTTATTWLGVTLGCAECHDHKFDPFSIKDFYTFAAFFADIKGVGYYPSAQKVGWGETIQVLNKQTRIEIKALEEKTKNVQPDENLESLKKKIENLKKRSREMLATVSVKPRMTRIFPRGDWMDKSGEVVGPALPKFLSNQKVSSRKDLAEWIVSDNNPLTARVFVNRLWKMFFGTGISNVLDDIGSQGEWPSHPELLDWLAVEFMESDWDIKHMVRLIVNSKAYRQSSIETDQLRNIDPENRLIARQSSFRLDAEFIRDNALSVSGLLVNQVGGPSVKPYQPSGYWENLNFPRRTYKADTGPNQYRRGVYTHWQRQFLHPALIAFDAPSREECTANRPQSNTPLAALVMLNDPSQVESARALAQKALTAKKLTNDHERIQFMIMKVLSRNPLEDEIIALSSLLNKHKEKYSDEPETAKELVGVGNLEIPKELKPEVLAPWISVGRAILNLHETITRY
;
A
#
# COMPACT_ATOMS: atom_id res chain seq x y z
N MET A 1 7.54 -18.18 53.14
CA MET A 1 7.34 -19.54 53.75
C MET A 1 7.55 -20.55 52.64
N ILE A 2 8.66 -21.24 52.75
CA ILE A 2 9.13 -22.26 51.83
C ILE A 2 8.48 -23.56 52.22
N LYS A 3 7.91 -24.34 51.29
CA LYS A 3 7.56 -25.75 51.53
C LYS A 3 8.31 -26.62 50.52
N GLN A 4 9.17 -27.44 51.11
CA GLN A 4 9.97 -28.49 50.52
C GLN A 4 9.13 -29.71 50.10
N TYR A 5 9.58 -30.36 49.01
CA TYR A 5 9.16 -31.72 48.62
C TYR A 5 10.23 -32.74 49.04
N PRO A 6 9.85 -33.94 49.46
CA PRO A 6 10.81 -34.99 49.83
C PRO A 6 11.15 -35.91 48.64
N LEU A 7 12.43 -36.26 48.58
CA LEU A 7 13.04 -37.31 47.80
C LEU A 7 12.55 -38.73 48.23
N TYR A 8 12.34 -39.61 47.24
CA TYR A 8 12.28 -41.04 47.47
C TYR A 8 13.43 -41.76 46.77
N GLN A 9 14.15 -42.57 47.57
CA GLN A 9 15.34 -43.31 47.18
C GLN A 9 15.02 -44.67 46.56
N MET A 10 15.97 -45.07 45.73
CA MET A 10 16.26 -46.33 45.06
C MET A 10 16.08 -47.61 45.86
N ARG A 11 15.86 -48.69 45.14
CA ARG A 11 16.50 -50.02 45.35
C ARG A 11 16.59 -50.78 44.02
N THR A 12 17.81 -51.11 43.62
CA THR A 12 18.17 -52.10 42.60
C THR A 12 18.11 -53.54 43.18
N PRO A 13 17.97 -54.55 42.31
CA PRO A 13 19.04 -55.56 42.30
C PRO A 13 19.52 -55.99 40.89
N LEU A 14 20.80 -56.40 40.88
CA LEU A 14 21.52 -57.05 39.82
C LEU A 14 20.89 -58.37 39.38
N ALA A 15 20.96 -58.70 38.09
CA ALA A 15 21.24 -60.07 37.58
C ALA A 15 21.52 -60.10 36.06
N TRP A 16 22.72 -60.49 35.73
CA TRP A 16 23.18 -61.37 34.63
C TRP A 16 23.17 -60.98 33.20
N MET A 17 24.37 -60.82 32.63
CA MET A 17 24.78 -60.77 31.23
C MET A 17 24.27 -61.96 30.42
N ILE A 18 23.73 -61.66 29.22
CA ILE A 18 23.89 -62.54 28.05
C ILE A 18 24.18 -61.62 26.86
N VAL A 19 25.37 -61.73 26.27
CA VAL A 19 25.83 -61.03 25.07
C VAL A 19 25.17 -61.69 23.87
N TRP A 20 24.31 -60.91 23.21
CA TRP A 20 23.86 -61.16 21.83
C TRP A 20 24.33 -60.02 20.94
N PHE A 21 25.26 -60.35 20.03
CA PHE A 21 25.61 -59.42 18.90
C PHE A 21 24.45 -59.39 17.93
N SER A 22 23.58 -58.41 18.08
CA SER A 22 22.60 -58.06 17.04
C SER A 22 23.18 -56.89 16.29
N PHE A 23 23.49 -57.10 15.04
CA PHE A 23 23.74 -56.05 14.05
C PHE A 23 22.53 -55.10 14.02
N VAL A 24 22.59 -53.97 14.72
CA VAL A 24 21.62 -52.90 14.56
C VAL A 24 22.02 -52.15 13.29
N MET A 25 21.36 -52.46 12.18
CA MET A 25 21.24 -51.50 11.08
C MET A 25 20.55 -50.27 11.66
N GLY A 26 21.32 -49.21 11.97
CA GLY A 26 20.78 -47.91 12.27
C GLY A 26 19.94 -47.41 11.09
N PRO A 27 18.84 -46.68 11.35
CA PRO A 27 18.11 -46.09 10.26
C PRO A 27 19.05 -45.22 9.46
N ILE A 28 19.18 -45.46 8.17
CA ILE A 28 19.78 -44.55 7.22
C ILE A 28 18.93 -43.27 7.35
N ILE A 29 19.42 -42.29 8.06
CA ILE A 29 18.90 -40.95 8.03
C ILE A 29 19.13 -40.51 6.58
N ASN A 30 18.11 -40.63 5.75
CA ASN A 30 18.05 -39.93 4.47
C ASN A 30 18.17 -38.44 4.82
N ALA A 31 19.41 -37.92 4.79
CA ALA A 31 19.63 -36.48 4.75
C ALA A 31 18.81 -35.97 3.56
N THR A 32 17.82 -35.14 3.84
CA THR A 32 17.16 -34.33 2.80
C THR A 32 18.28 -33.70 1.97
N PRO A 33 18.25 -33.78 0.63
CA PRO A 33 19.26 -33.14 -0.20
C PRO A 33 19.40 -31.70 0.28
N ALA A 34 20.61 -31.30 0.66
CA ALA A 34 20.89 -29.91 0.99
C ALA A 34 20.37 -29.07 -0.17
N ASP A 35 19.51 -28.10 0.14
CA ASP A 35 18.89 -27.22 -0.87
C ASP A 35 20.03 -26.56 -1.63
N THR A 36 20.20 -26.85 -2.92
CA THR A 36 21.32 -26.35 -3.75
C THR A 36 21.36 -24.84 -3.68
N ILE A 37 22.55 -24.27 -3.54
CA ILE A 37 22.72 -22.82 -3.47
C ILE A 37 22.27 -22.20 -4.79
N LYS A 38 21.39 -21.21 -4.70
CA LYS A 38 20.90 -20.41 -5.83
C LYS A 38 21.49 -19.02 -5.79
N PHE A 39 22.06 -18.57 -6.91
CA PHE A 39 22.75 -17.29 -6.97
C PHE A 39 21.83 -16.11 -6.55
N ASN A 40 20.66 -16.01 -7.13
CA ASN A 40 19.71 -14.92 -6.82
C ASN A 40 19.18 -14.96 -5.37
N ARG A 41 18.99 -16.15 -4.81
CA ARG A 41 18.44 -16.32 -3.45
C ARG A 41 19.51 -16.15 -2.36
N ASP A 42 20.67 -16.77 -2.56
CA ASP A 42 21.63 -16.98 -1.46
C ASP A 42 22.90 -16.15 -1.62
N ILE A 43 23.34 -15.86 -2.84
CA ILE A 43 24.64 -15.23 -3.13
C ILE A 43 24.49 -13.75 -3.46
N ARG A 44 23.55 -13.42 -4.36
CA ARG A 44 23.35 -12.02 -4.80
C ARG A 44 23.12 -11.06 -3.63
N PRO A 45 22.28 -11.36 -2.61
CA PRO A 45 22.11 -10.48 -1.46
C PRO A 45 23.41 -10.26 -0.68
N ILE A 46 24.24 -11.30 -0.51
CA ILE A 46 25.54 -11.20 0.18
C ILE A 46 26.49 -10.27 -0.59
N LEU A 47 26.60 -10.47 -1.91
CA LEU A 47 27.48 -9.66 -2.76
C LEU A 47 26.99 -8.21 -2.87
N ALA A 48 25.68 -8.01 -3.04
CA ALA A 48 25.07 -6.69 -3.11
C ALA A 48 25.34 -5.87 -1.85
N ASP A 49 25.09 -6.47 -0.70
CA ASP A 49 25.22 -5.82 0.61
C ASP A 49 26.64 -5.49 1.01
N ASN A 50 27.60 -6.39 0.67
CA ASN A 50 28.94 -6.30 1.21
C ASN A 50 30.02 -5.92 0.17
N CYS A 51 29.78 -6.13 -1.13
CA CYS A 51 30.81 -6.01 -2.15
C CYS A 51 30.51 -4.96 -3.24
N TRP A 52 29.24 -4.83 -3.71
CA TRP A 52 28.93 -4.05 -4.91
C TRP A 52 29.06 -2.53 -4.73
N SER A 53 29.06 -2.03 -3.49
CA SER A 53 29.35 -0.60 -3.25
C SER A 53 30.74 -0.18 -3.79
N CYS A 54 31.70 -1.15 -3.86
CA CYS A 54 33.06 -0.94 -4.37
C CYS A 54 33.39 -1.83 -5.59
N HIS A 55 32.66 -2.91 -5.84
CA HIS A 55 32.89 -3.85 -6.93
C HIS A 55 31.62 -4.11 -7.75
N GLY A 56 30.79 -3.10 -7.92
CA GLY A 56 29.53 -3.15 -8.64
C GLY A 56 29.49 -2.31 -9.93
N PRO A 57 28.27 -1.96 -10.40
CA PRO A 57 28.06 -1.24 -11.65
C PRO A 57 28.61 0.18 -11.65
N ASP A 58 28.64 0.88 -10.52
CA ASP A 58 29.07 2.29 -10.40
C ASP A 58 30.56 2.45 -10.72
N LYS A 59 30.88 2.99 -11.89
CA LYS A 59 32.25 3.23 -12.36
C LYS A 59 33.01 4.23 -11.47
N GLY A 60 32.30 5.20 -10.88
CA GLY A 60 32.91 6.27 -10.08
C GLY A 60 33.48 5.77 -8.76
N ASN A 61 32.89 4.76 -8.17
CA ASN A 61 33.30 4.17 -6.89
C ASN A 61 34.04 2.84 -7.02
N ARG A 62 34.15 2.29 -8.26
CA ARG A 62 34.70 0.95 -8.50
C ARG A 62 36.19 0.87 -8.14
N LYS A 63 36.54 -0.07 -7.27
CA LYS A 63 37.91 -0.38 -6.88
C LYS A 63 38.49 -1.54 -7.71
N ALA A 64 39.80 -1.53 -7.90
CA ALA A 64 40.56 -2.56 -8.65
C ALA A 64 40.00 -2.92 -10.04
N LYS A 65 39.13 -2.08 -10.63
CA LYS A 65 38.37 -2.38 -11.85
C LYS A 65 37.55 -3.67 -11.81
N LEU A 66 37.38 -4.27 -10.62
CA LEU A 66 36.68 -5.53 -10.40
C LEU A 66 35.17 -5.31 -10.41
N ARG A 67 34.45 -6.25 -11.04
CA ARG A 67 33.00 -6.35 -11.09
C ARG A 67 32.56 -7.70 -10.53
N LEU A 68 31.87 -7.67 -9.38
CA LEU A 68 31.26 -8.85 -8.75
C LEU A 68 29.74 -8.90 -8.97
N ASP A 69 29.22 -8.06 -9.82
CA ASP A 69 27.82 -8.03 -10.22
C ASP A 69 27.54 -8.73 -11.56
N ILE A 70 28.59 -9.05 -12.32
CA ILE A 70 28.52 -9.77 -13.60
C ILE A 70 29.53 -10.92 -13.67
N SER A 71 29.10 -12.04 -14.24
CA SER A 71 29.88 -13.28 -14.34
C SER A 71 31.22 -13.10 -15.05
N ASP A 72 31.21 -12.45 -16.22
CA ASP A 72 32.36 -12.40 -17.12
C ASP A 72 33.56 -11.64 -16.56
N HIS A 73 33.33 -10.74 -15.60
CA HIS A 73 34.40 -9.95 -14.97
C HIS A 73 34.88 -10.51 -13.62
N SER A 74 34.17 -11.51 -13.07
CA SER A 74 34.47 -12.10 -11.79
C SER A 74 35.07 -13.51 -11.89
N LYS A 75 34.80 -14.23 -13.00
CA LYS A 75 35.41 -15.53 -13.28
C LYS A 75 36.86 -15.37 -13.72
N GLY A 76 37.69 -16.30 -13.30
CA GLY A 76 39.14 -16.29 -13.55
C GLY A 76 39.90 -16.44 -12.24
N SER A 77 40.80 -15.52 -11.88
CA SER A 77 41.56 -15.60 -10.62
C SER A 77 40.73 -15.23 -9.39
N VAL A 78 39.69 -14.40 -9.55
CA VAL A 78 38.87 -13.95 -8.42
C VAL A 78 37.89 -15.03 -7.96
N ILE A 79 37.24 -15.71 -8.91
CA ILE A 79 36.32 -16.82 -8.65
C ILE A 79 36.64 -17.96 -9.61
N VAL A 80 37.21 -19.03 -9.10
CA VAL A 80 37.51 -20.23 -9.88
C VAL A 80 36.46 -21.29 -9.58
N PRO A 81 35.54 -21.60 -10.48
CA PRO A 81 34.45 -22.54 -10.26
C PRO A 81 34.96 -23.91 -9.79
N GLY A 82 34.38 -24.43 -8.71
CA GLY A 82 34.74 -25.71 -8.11
C GLY A 82 36.06 -25.72 -7.31
N LYS A 83 36.83 -24.63 -7.30
CA LYS A 83 38.16 -24.57 -6.70
C LYS A 83 38.26 -23.47 -5.64
N VAL A 84 37.91 -23.81 -4.42
CA VAL A 84 37.90 -22.89 -3.28
C VAL A 84 39.27 -22.30 -3.00
N SER A 85 40.32 -23.13 -2.99
CA SER A 85 41.72 -22.72 -2.69
C SER A 85 42.41 -21.92 -3.79
N GLU A 86 41.83 -21.86 -4.99
CA GLU A 86 42.35 -21.07 -6.11
C GLU A 86 41.55 -19.76 -6.30
N SER A 87 40.54 -19.51 -5.46
CA SER A 87 39.63 -18.36 -5.57
C SER A 87 40.06 -17.23 -4.66
N GLU A 88 40.60 -16.13 -5.21
CA GLU A 88 41.04 -14.95 -4.46
C GLU A 88 39.93 -14.35 -3.57
N LEU A 89 38.67 -14.42 -4.01
CA LEU A 89 37.53 -13.99 -3.20
C LEU A 89 37.52 -14.67 -1.81
N ILE A 90 37.81 -15.98 -1.76
CA ILE A 90 37.81 -16.73 -0.51
C ILE A 90 39.01 -16.37 0.36
N ASP A 91 40.18 -16.20 -0.24
CA ASP A 91 41.37 -15.77 0.51
C ASP A 91 41.12 -14.41 1.16
N ARG A 92 40.54 -13.46 0.41
CA ARG A 92 40.22 -12.13 0.92
C ARG A 92 39.19 -12.13 2.03
N ILE A 93 38.07 -12.87 1.90
CA ILE A 93 37.02 -12.87 2.92
C ILE A 93 37.40 -13.64 4.18
N LEU A 94 38.37 -14.55 4.08
CA LEU A 94 38.86 -15.33 5.23
C LEU A 94 40.17 -14.78 5.84
N SER A 95 40.83 -13.83 5.18
CA SER A 95 42.07 -13.22 5.68
C SER A 95 41.86 -12.60 7.06
N SER A 96 42.87 -12.73 7.91
CA SER A 96 42.98 -12.01 9.19
C SER A 96 43.85 -10.77 9.09
N ASP A 97 44.50 -10.54 7.94
CA ASP A 97 45.32 -9.34 7.67
C ASP A 97 44.43 -8.14 7.43
N PRO A 98 44.59 -7.06 8.21
CA PRO A 98 43.81 -5.82 8.03
C PRO A 98 43.88 -5.19 6.66
N ASP A 99 45.00 -5.36 5.96
CA ASP A 99 45.24 -4.77 4.62
C ASP A 99 44.69 -5.64 3.47
N GLU A 100 44.39 -6.92 3.76
CA GLU A 100 43.92 -7.87 2.78
C GLU A 100 42.44 -8.23 2.90
N VAL A 101 41.89 -8.16 4.13
CA VAL A 101 40.54 -8.64 4.41
C VAL A 101 39.47 -7.83 3.63
N MET A 102 38.51 -8.54 3.04
CA MET A 102 37.34 -7.94 2.41
C MET A 102 36.03 -8.39 3.05
N PRO A 103 35.08 -7.46 3.27
CA PRO A 103 35.20 -6.01 3.14
C PRO A 103 36.24 -5.41 4.12
N PRO A 104 36.85 -4.23 3.78
CA PRO A 104 37.86 -3.60 4.62
C PRO A 104 37.35 -3.31 6.04
N ILE A 105 38.24 -3.28 7.05
CA ILE A 105 37.90 -3.15 8.47
C ILE A 105 36.98 -1.95 8.76
N GLY A 106 37.12 -0.84 8.04
CA GLY A 106 36.28 0.35 8.15
C GLY A 106 34.94 0.29 7.42
N HIS A 107 34.62 -0.82 6.73
CA HIS A 107 33.36 -0.93 5.99
C HIS A 107 32.17 -1.07 6.95
N ARG A 108 31.03 -0.45 6.59
CA ARG A 108 29.81 -0.41 7.42
C ARG A 108 29.22 -1.81 7.71
N LYS A 109 29.32 -2.74 6.77
CA LYS A 109 28.85 -4.11 6.88
C LYS A 109 30.03 -5.07 6.90
N LYS A 110 29.91 -6.16 7.63
CA LYS A 110 30.90 -7.24 7.72
C LYS A 110 30.20 -8.57 7.45
N LEU A 111 30.86 -9.45 6.69
CA LEU A 111 30.37 -10.80 6.47
C LEU A 111 30.32 -11.57 7.80
N ASN A 112 29.18 -12.13 8.12
CA ASN A 112 29.03 -13.06 9.22
C ASN A 112 29.54 -14.48 8.82
N LYS A 113 29.63 -15.37 9.80
CA LYS A 113 30.13 -16.74 9.58
C LYS A 113 29.33 -17.51 8.53
N LYS A 114 27.99 -17.42 8.59
CA LYS A 114 27.09 -18.10 7.67
C LYS A 114 27.24 -17.59 6.23
N GLU A 115 27.38 -16.28 6.04
CA GLU A 115 27.58 -15.69 4.72
C GLU A 115 28.90 -16.16 4.10
N LYS A 116 29.97 -16.21 4.88
CA LYS A 116 31.28 -16.75 4.43
C LYS A 116 31.16 -18.22 4.02
N GLU A 117 30.53 -19.05 4.84
CA GLU A 117 30.28 -20.47 4.56
C GLU A 117 29.45 -20.66 3.28
N THR A 118 28.43 -19.79 3.07
CA THR A 118 27.58 -19.81 1.87
C THR A 118 28.39 -19.49 0.61
N LEU A 119 29.26 -18.47 0.63
CA LEU A 119 30.14 -18.14 -0.50
C LEU A 119 31.13 -19.25 -0.81
N VAL A 120 31.75 -19.87 0.22
CA VAL A 120 32.63 -21.01 0.06
C VAL A 120 31.89 -22.18 -0.60
N GLN A 121 30.71 -22.52 -0.11
CA GLN A 121 29.91 -23.62 -0.64
C GLN A 121 29.47 -23.36 -2.09
N TRP A 122 29.06 -22.13 -2.41
CA TRP A 122 28.71 -21.74 -3.77
C TRP A 122 29.86 -21.96 -4.76
N ILE A 123 31.09 -21.55 -4.41
CA ILE A 123 32.26 -21.78 -5.27
C ILE A 123 32.51 -23.27 -5.42
N LYS A 124 32.42 -24.05 -4.32
CA LYS A 124 32.57 -25.50 -4.33
C LYS A 124 31.57 -26.20 -5.24
N GLU A 125 30.33 -25.69 -5.33
CA GLU A 125 29.26 -26.20 -6.19
C GLU A 125 29.38 -25.73 -7.66
N GLY A 126 30.42 -24.97 -8.02
CA GLY A 126 30.69 -24.55 -9.40
C GLY A 126 30.43 -23.10 -9.69
N ALA A 127 30.12 -22.29 -8.70
CA ALA A 127 29.89 -20.83 -8.82
C ALA A 127 28.94 -20.49 -9.99
N GLU A 128 27.79 -21.15 -10.05
CA GLU A 128 26.77 -20.86 -11.06
C GLU A 128 26.17 -19.46 -10.85
N TRP A 129 26.07 -18.69 -11.92
CA TRP A 129 25.48 -17.37 -11.96
C TRP A 129 24.08 -17.41 -12.57
N GLU A 130 23.22 -16.54 -12.08
CA GLU A 130 21.88 -16.33 -12.61
C GLU A 130 21.70 -14.84 -12.97
N ASP A 131 21.04 -14.56 -14.08
CA ASP A 131 20.56 -13.21 -14.35
C ASP A 131 19.58 -12.78 -13.26
N HIS A 132 19.50 -11.49 -13.01
CA HIS A 132 18.59 -11.01 -11.96
C HIS A 132 17.14 -11.29 -12.33
N TRP A 133 16.44 -12.00 -11.44
CA TRP A 133 15.08 -12.50 -11.65
C TRP A 133 14.09 -11.40 -12.11
N ALA A 134 14.24 -10.16 -11.60
CA ALA A 134 13.34 -9.07 -11.93
C ALA A 134 13.52 -8.56 -13.36
N TRP A 135 14.71 -8.73 -13.96
CA TRP A 135 14.99 -8.27 -15.34
C TRP A 135 14.61 -9.28 -16.41
N ILE A 136 14.22 -10.49 -16.01
CA ILE A 136 13.78 -11.56 -16.92
C ILE A 136 12.27 -11.53 -17.04
N LYS A 137 11.73 -11.70 -18.25
CA LYS A 137 10.28 -11.77 -18.48
C LYS A 137 9.64 -12.86 -17.58
N PRO A 138 8.52 -12.57 -16.88
CA PRO A 138 7.83 -13.58 -16.10
C PRO A 138 7.31 -14.71 -16.98
N THR A 139 7.40 -15.94 -16.48
CA THR A 139 6.97 -17.13 -17.20
C THR A 139 6.17 -18.06 -16.31
N ARG A 140 5.17 -18.75 -16.87
CA ARG A 140 4.51 -19.89 -16.20
C ARG A 140 5.34 -21.15 -16.40
N LYS A 141 5.79 -21.74 -15.32
CA LYS A 141 6.51 -23.02 -15.36
C LYS A 141 5.57 -24.23 -15.47
N ASN A 142 4.32 -24.08 -15.05
CA ASN A 142 3.34 -25.16 -14.99
C ASN A 142 1.98 -24.71 -15.53
N ASN A 143 1.30 -25.56 -16.31
CA ASN A 143 -0.10 -25.36 -16.74
C ASN A 143 -1.06 -25.69 -15.57
N LEU A 144 -1.04 -24.87 -14.52
CA LEU A 144 -1.96 -24.99 -13.40
C LEU A 144 -3.30 -24.34 -13.74
N ASP A 145 -4.39 -25.00 -13.37
CA ASP A 145 -5.73 -24.40 -13.43
C ASP A 145 -5.75 -23.14 -12.54
N SER A 146 -6.15 -22.00 -13.10
CA SER A 146 -6.17 -20.70 -12.44
C SER A 146 -6.90 -20.72 -11.10
N LYS A 147 -7.95 -21.52 -10.98
CA LYS A 147 -8.73 -21.65 -9.73
C LYS A 147 -7.94 -22.22 -8.56
N ASN A 148 -6.93 -23.04 -8.82
CA ASN A 148 -6.18 -23.76 -7.80
C ASN A 148 -4.70 -23.41 -7.76
N ALA A 149 -4.22 -22.59 -8.67
CA ALA A 149 -2.78 -22.31 -8.82
C ALA A 149 -2.16 -21.72 -7.56
N ILE A 150 -2.77 -20.70 -6.95
CA ILE A 150 -2.31 -20.07 -5.72
C ILE A 150 -2.11 -21.12 -4.62
N ASP A 151 -3.15 -21.89 -4.36
CA ASP A 151 -3.12 -22.90 -3.28
C ASP A 151 -2.13 -24.04 -3.58
N THR A 152 -1.99 -24.43 -4.84
CA THR A 152 -1.09 -25.50 -5.26
C THR A 152 0.37 -25.10 -5.05
N ILE A 153 0.75 -23.91 -5.51
CA ILE A 153 2.12 -23.39 -5.38
C ILE A 153 2.49 -23.22 -3.91
N LEU A 154 1.61 -22.60 -3.12
CA LEU A 154 1.85 -22.40 -1.69
C LEU A 154 1.97 -23.72 -0.92
N LYS A 155 1.10 -24.71 -1.20
CA LYS A 155 1.17 -26.03 -0.56
C LYS A 155 2.45 -26.78 -0.86
N GLN A 156 3.00 -26.66 -2.07
CA GLN A 156 4.29 -27.26 -2.40
C GLN A 156 5.42 -26.72 -1.53
N THR A 157 5.43 -25.40 -1.29
CA THR A 157 6.42 -24.77 -0.41
C THR A 157 6.22 -25.19 1.06
N LEU A 158 4.99 -25.19 1.54
CA LEU A 158 4.66 -25.61 2.90
C LEU A 158 5.03 -27.08 3.15
N PHE A 159 4.75 -27.96 2.19
CA PHE A 159 5.09 -29.39 2.29
C PHE A 159 6.61 -29.61 2.49
N LYS A 160 7.45 -28.88 1.74
CA LYS A 160 8.92 -28.94 1.90
C LYS A 160 9.37 -28.54 3.31
N LYS A 161 8.61 -27.67 3.97
CA LYS A 161 8.88 -27.21 5.36
C LYS A 161 8.10 -27.97 6.42
N LYS A 162 7.41 -29.07 6.06
CA LYS A 162 6.55 -29.89 6.93
C LYS A 162 5.44 -29.06 7.60
N LEU A 163 4.94 -28.05 6.89
CA LEU A 163 3.82 -27.21 7.28
C LEU A 163 2.59 -27.52 6.42
N LYS A 164 1.44 -27.08 6.87
CA LYS A 164 0.17 -27.12 6.16
C LYS A 164 -0.57 -25.79 6.36
N PHE A 165 -1.58 -25.52 5.54
CA PHE A 165 -2.48 -24.42 5.79
C PHE A 165 -3.18 -24.54 7.13
N SER A 166 -3.34 -23.43 7.82
CA SER A 166 -4.23 -23.32 8.97
C SER A 166 -5.68 -23.60 8.57
N GLU A 167 -6.50 -23.99 9.55
CA GLU A 167 -7.93 -24.14 9.33
C GLU A 167 -8.57 -22.83 8.86
N ALA A 168 -9.75 -22.91 8.25
CA ALA A 168 -10.48 -21.71 7.85
C ALA A 168 -10.85 -20.87 9.07
N ALA A 169 -10.77 -19.54 8.95
CA ALA A 169 -11.23 -18.64 9.97
C ALA A 169 -12.77 -18.74 10.20
N PRO A 170 -13.28 -18.41 11.37
CA PRO A 170 -14.72 -18.32 11.62
C PRO A 170 -15.43 -17.41 10.61
N ARG A 171 -16.69 -17.70 10.28
CA ARG A 171 -17.45 -16.98 9.24
C ARG A 171 -17.55 -15.46 9.50
N HIS A 172 -17.79 -15.04 10.73
CA HIS A 172 -17.82 -13.61 11.10
C HIS A 172 -16.49 -12.91 10.87
N VAL A 173 -15.36 -13.60 11.08
CA VAL A 173 -14.01 -13.08 10.75
C VAL A 173 -13.84 -12.96 9.23
N LEU A 174 -14.27 -13.97 8.46
CA LEU A 174 -14.13 -13.98 7.01
C LEU A 174 -14.96 -12.89 6.33
N VAL A 175 -16.22 -12.69 6.73
CA VAL A 175 -17.05 -11.63 6.13
C VAL A 175 -16.54 -10.24 6.49
N ARG A 176 -16.02 -10.07 7.72
CA ARG A 176 -15.39 -8.81 8.17
C ARG A 176 -14.11 -8.55 7.36
N ARG A 177 -13.23 -9.54 7.23
CA ARG A 177 -12.02 -9.51 6.42
C ARG A 177 -12.34 -9.11 4.98
N LEU A 178 -13.23 -9.84 4.33
CA LEU A 178 -13.63 -9.60 2.95
C LEU A 178 -14.20 -8.20 2.73
N SER A 179 -15.00 -7.71 3.69
CA SER A 179 -15.59 -6.39 3.62
C SER A 179 -14.55 -5.27 3.72
N PHE A 180 -13.60 -5.36 4.66
CA PHE A 180 -12.52 -4.38 4.77
C PHE A 180 -11.56 -4.44 3.59
N ASP A 181 -11.20 -5.64 3.13
CA ASP A 181 -10.27 -5.81 2.01
C ASP A 181 -10.84 -5.26 0.70
N LEU A 182 -12.14 -5.42 0.46
CA LEU A 182 -12.79 -5.02 -0.80
C LEU A 182 -13.47 -3.65 -0.76
N ARG A 183 -13.95 -3.20 0.41
CA ARG A 183 -14.70 -1.94 0.53
C ARG A 183 -14.05 -0.92 1.47
N GLY A 184 -13.12 -1.36 2.33
CA GLY A 184 -12.59 -0.53 3.42
C GLY A 184 -13.65 -0.16 4.47
N LEU A 185 -14.71 -0.95 4.60
CA LEU A 185 -15.85 -0.75 5.50
C LEU A 185 -16.19 -2.06 6.23
N PRO A 186 -16.76 -2.00 7.46
CA PRO A 186 -17.27 -3.18 8.12
C PRO A 186 -18.51 -3.72 7.38
N PRO A 187 -18.83 -5.02 7.53
CA PRO A 187 -20.08 -5.55 7.02
C PRO A 187 -21.26 -5.03 7.84
N SER A 188 -22.43 -4.95 7.24
CA SER A 188 -23.69 -4.75 7.98
C SER A 188 -24.09 -6.02 8.73
N ILE A 189 -24.93 -5.91 9.76
CA ILE A 189 -25.48 -7.06 10.49
C ILE A 189 -26.19 -8.03 9.53
N GLN A 190 -26.90 -7.51 8.54
CA GLN A 190 -27.56 -8.34 7.52
C GLN A 190 -26.54 -9.11 6.67
N GLU A 191 -25.42 -8.50 6.30
CA GLU A 191 -24.35 -9.17 5.55
C GLU A 191 -23.66 -10.25 6.38
N VAL A 192 -23.51 -10.03 7.69
CA VAL A 192 -23.00 -11.07 8.60
C VAL A 192 -23.97 -12.25 8.64
N ASN A 193 -25.26 -12.01 8.81
CA ASN A 193 -26.28 -13.05 8.83
C ASN A 193 -26.36 -13.80 7.48
N ASP A 194 -26.40 -13.08 6.35
CA ASP A 194 -26.41 -13.66 5.00
C ASP A 194 -25.17 -14.53 4.72
N PHE A 195 -24.06 -14.27 5.41
CA PHE A 195 -22.82 -15.03 5.23
C PHE A 195 -22.81 -16.34 6.05
N GLU A 196 -23.66 -16.47 7.07
CA GLU A 196 -23.82 -17.72 7.82
C GLU A 196 -24.59 -18.79 7.05
N ASP A 197 -25.38 -18.40 6.03
CA ASP A 197 -26.20 -19.32 5.26
C ASP A 197 -25.40 -20.08 4.19
N GLY A 198 -25.74 -21.34 3.97
CA GLY A 198 -25.22 -22.19 2.91
C GLY A 198 -23.77 -22.65 3.09
N SER A 199 -23.13 -23.08 2.02
CA SER A 199 -21.72 -23.48 2.03
C SER A 199 -20.82 -22.27 2.14
N LEU A 200 -19.63 -22.42 2.78
CA LEU A 200 -18.66 -21.35 2.92
C LEU A 200 -18.18 -20.83 1.56
N GLU A 201 -18.03 -21.72 0.58
CA GLU A 201 -17.56 -21.34 -0.76
C GLU A 201 -18.58 -20.46 -1.50
N GLU A 202 -19.86 -20.81 -1.42
CA GLU A 202 -20.95 -20.03 -2.01
C GLU A 202 -21.10 -18.67 -1.32
N ALA A 203 -21.01 -18.64 0.01
CA ALA A 203 -21.08 -17.41 0.79
C ALA A 203 -19.95 -16.45 0.41
N ILE A 204 -18.70 -16.93 0.31
CA ILE A 204 -17.55 -16.14 -0.13
C ILE A 204 -17.76 -15.62 -1.55
N LYS A 205 -18.12 -16.49 -2.49
CA LYS A 205 -18.34 -16.10 -3.89
C LYS A 205 -19.44 -15.03 -4.02
N LYS A 206 -20.59 -15.25 -3.39
CA LYS A 206 -21.73 -14.31 -3.39
C LYS A 206 -21.33 -12.95 -2.83
N MET A 207 -20.64 -12.95 -1.68
CA MET A 207 -20.25 -11.72 -1.00
C MET A 207 -19.11 -10.99 -1.73
N THR A 208 -18.19 -11.73 -2.36
CA THR A 208 -17.14 -11.16 -3.22
C THR A 208 -17.76 -10.37 -4.37
N GLU A 209 -18.70 -10.94 -5.11
CA GLU A 209 -19.34 -10.24 -6.23
C GLU A 209 -20.15 -9.02 -5.76
N LYS A 210 -20.86 -9.15 -4.64
CA LYS A 210 -21.56 -8.02 -4.01
C LYS A 210 -20.60 -6.86 -3.68
N PHE A 211 -19.44 -7.16 -3.10
CA PHE A 211 -18.50 -6.15 -2.69
C PHE A 211 -17.69 -5.56 -3.86
N LEU A 212 -17.34 -6.36 -4.86
CA LEU A 212 -16.71 -5.90 -6.10
C LEU A 212 -17.62 -4.98 -6.94
N SER A 213 -18.93 -5.16 -6.85
CA SER A 213 -19.91 -4.28 -7.51
C SER A 213 -20.21 -3.01 -6.72
N SER A 214 -19.79 -2.92 -5.47
CA SER A 214 -19.97 -1.74 -4.63
C SER A 214 -19.09 -0.58 -5.11
N LYS A 215 -19.63 0.64 -5.12
CA LYS A 215 -18.85 1.86 -5.39
C LYS A 215 -17.72 2.08 -4.38
N SER A 216 -17.80 1.48 -3.20
CA SER A 216 -16.76 1.54 -2.18
C SER A 216 -15.51 0.74 -2.54
N PHE A 217 -15.59 -0.18 -3.51
CA PHE A 217 -14.42 -0.89 -4.01
C PHE A 217 -13.37 0.06 -4.60
N GLY A 218 -13.78 0.97 -5.47
CA GLY A 218 -12.87 1.95 -6.03
C GLY A 218 -12.31 2.91 -4.99
N GLU A 219 -13.10 3.30 -3.97
CA GLU A 219 -12.62 4.12 -2.85
C GLU A 219 -11.55 3.38 -2.03
N ARG A 220 -11.73 2.06 -1.80
CA ARG A 220 -10.75 1.21 -1.11
C ARG A 220 -9.44 1.10 -1.90
N MET A 221 -9.53 0.81 -3.20
CA MET A 221 -8.36 0.66 -4.06
C MET A 221 -7.60 1.98 -4.24
N ALA A 222 -8.32 3.10 -4.30
CA ALA A 222 -7.73 4.42 -4.52
C ALA A 222 -6.76 4.84 -3.41
N VAL A 223 -6.97 4.45 -2.14
CA VAL A 223 -6.13 4.92 -1.02
C VAL A 223 -4.65 4.64 -1.28
N ASN A 224 -4.29 3.38 -1.60
CA ASN A 224 -2.91 3.01 -1.86
C ASN A 224 -2.37 3.62 -3.16
N TRP A 225 -3.21 3.73 -4.19
CA TRP A 225 -2.80 4.36 -5.45
C TRP A 225 -2.49 5.84 -5.29
N LEU A 226 -3.28 6.58 -4.49
CA LEU A 226 -3.07 8.00 -4.21
C LEU A 226 -1.76 8.28 -3.47
N ASP A 227 -1.27 7.33 -2.66
CA ASP A 227 0.06 7.41 -2.04
C ASP A 227 1.18 7.25 -3.07
N LEU A 228 1.06 6.24 -3.95
CA LEU A 228 2.03 5.99 -5.02
C LEU A 228 2.18 7.20 -5.95
N VAL A 229 1.09 7.84 -6.31
CA VAL A 229 1.12 9.01 -7.20
C VAL A 229 1.24 10.33 -6.44
N ARG A 230 1.47 10.29 -5.12
CA ARG A 230 1.64 11.47 -4.23
C ARG A 230 0.51 12.52 -4.34
N TYR A 231 -0.73 12.04 -4.51
CA TYR A 231 -1.90 12.93 -4.56
C TYR A 231 -2.07 13.69 -3.24
N ALA A 232 -2.19 15.01 -3.33
CA ALA A 232 -2.55 15.87 -2.20
C ALA A 232 -3.37 17.07 -2.69
N ASP A 233 -4.13 17.70 -1.79
CA ASP A 233 -4.93 18.88 -2.09
C ASP A 233 -4.11 20.17 -2.08
N THR A 234 -2.81 20.07 -1.75
CA THR A 234 -1.88 21.20 -1.66
C THR A 234 -0.60 20.94 -2.44
N ASN A 235 0.11 22.03 -2.79
CA ASN A 235 1.29 21.98 -3.65
C ASN A 235 2.60 21.60 -2.97
N GLY A 236 2.62 21.56 -1.64
CA GLY A 236 3.85 21.32 -0.87
C GLY A 236 4.78 22.54 -0.79
N TYR A 237 6.03 22.27 -0.41
CA TYR A 237 7.02 23.27 -0.08
C TYR A 237 6.53 24.28 0.98
N HIS A 238 7.26 25.38 1.19
CA HIS A 238 6.97 26.33 2.26
C HIS A 238 5.55 26.89 2.26
N ALA A 239 5.01 27.25 1.11
CA ALA A 239 3.68 27.87 1.04
C ALA A 239 2.54 26.85 1.18
N ASP A 240 2.73 25.64 0.71
CA ASP A 240 1.80 24.50 0.77
C ASP A 240 0.32 24.90 0.59
N ILE A 241 0.04 25.68 -0.47
CA ILE A 241 -1.29 26.23 -0.77
C ILE A 241 -2.18 25.22 -1.49
N GLN A 242 -3.48 25.38 -1.31
CA GLN A 242 -4.48 24.56 -1.97
C GLN A 242 -4.45 24.69 -3.49
N TRP A 243 -4.58 23.56 -4.18
CA TRP A 243 -4.69 23.54 -5.62
C TRP A 243 -5.82 22.65 -6.16
N LYS A 244 -6.04 22.64 -7.46
CA LYS A 244 -7.22 22.09 -8.08
C LYS A 244 -6.90 20.75 -8.75
N VAL A 245 -6.96 19.66 -7.99
CA VAL A 245 -6.64 18.30 -8.46
C VAL A 245 -7.68 17.24 -8.07
N SER A 246 -8.71 17.61 -7.32
CA SER A 246 -9.70 16.65 -6.82
C SER A 246 -10.39 15.80 -7.91
N PRO A 247 -10.59 16.25 -9.17
CA PRO A 247 -11.12 15.38 -10.21
C PRO A 247 -10.22 14.17 -10.54
N TYR A 248 -8.90 14.28 -10.33
CA TYR A 248 -7.98 13.14 -10.50
C TYR A 248 -8.29 12.00 -9.53
N ARG A 249 -8.54 12.30 -8.25
CA ARG A 249 -8.98 11.28 -7.28
C ARG A 249 -10.27 10.60 -7.73
N ASP A 250 -11.22 11.37 -8.24
CA ASP A 250 -12.49 10.82 -8.73
C ASP A 250 -12.28 9.92 -9.95
N TYR A 251 -11.33 10.27 -10.84
CA TYR A 251 -10.93 9.41 -11.96
C TYR A 251 -10.38 8.06 -11.45
N ILE A 252 -9.46 8.07 -10.47
CA ILE A 252 -8.88 6.85 -9.90
C ILE A 252 -9.97 5.95 -9.30
N ILE A 253 -10.87 6.52 -8.47
CA ILE A 253 -11.99 5.79 -7.88
C ILE A 253 -12.89 5.16 -8.94
N ASN A 254 -13.25 5.93 -9.97
CA ASN A 254 -14.11 5.45 -11.05
C ASN A 254 -13.42 4.38 -11.90
N ALA A 255 -12.13 4.53 -12.20
CA ALA A 255 -11.37 3.54 -12.98
C ALA A 255 -11.35 2.17 -12.30
N PHE A 256 -11.12 2.11 -10.98
CA PHE A 256 -11.21 0.85 -10.23
C PHE A 256 -12.64 0.30 -10.17
N ASN A 257 -13.66 1.16 -9.97
CA ASN A 257 -15.05 0.71 -9.94
C ASN A 257 -15.51 0.14 -11.28
N ASP A 258 -15.11 0.77 -12.38
CA ASP A 258 -15.42 0.36 -13.74
C ASP A 258 -14.56 -0.83 -14.20
N ASN A 259 -13.64 -1.28 -13.37
CA ASN A 259 -12.65 -2.31 -13.71
C ASN A 259 -11.88 -1.96 -15.00
N LYS A 260 -11.43 -0.69 -15.11
CA LYS A 260 -10.63 -0.26 -16.26
C LYS A 260 -9.38 -1.15 -16.35
N PRO A 261 -9.07 -1.74 -17.50
CA PRO A 261 -7.83 -2.51 -17.69
C PRO A 261 -6.61 -1.71 -17.23
N PHE A 262 -5.71 -2.35 -16.51
CA PHE A 262 -4.59 -1.65 -15.88
C PHE A 262 -3.61 -1.05 -16.88
N ASP A 263 -3.49 -1.62 -18.07
CA ASP A 263 -2.74 -1.07 -19.20
C ASP A 263 -3.33 0.26 -19.66
N GLN A 264 -4.64 0.34 -19.92
CA GLN A 264 -5.31 1.59 -20.27
C GLN A 264 -5.22 2.62 -19.14
N PHE A 265 -5.42 2.18 -17.90
CA PHE A 265 -5.29 3.01 -16.70
C PHE A 265 -3.89 3.64 -16.59
N THR A 266 -2.85 2.90 -16.96
CA THR A 266 -1.46 3.36 -16.96
C THR A 266 -1.20 4.34 -18.10
N ILE A 267 -1.59 3.98 -19.33
CA ILE A 267 -1.41 4.82 -20.53
C ILE A 267 -2.10 6.18 -20.34
N GLU A 268 -3.34 6.17 -19.85
CA GLU A 268 -4.10 7.41 -19.62
C GLU A 268 -3.44 8.32 -18.58
N GLN A 269 -2.82 7.79 -17.53
CA GLN A 269 -2.15 8.60 -16.52
C GLN A 269 -0.83 9.21 -17.02
N ILE A 270 -0.03 8.46 -17.75
CA ILE A 270 1.27 8.92 -18.23
C ILE A 270 1.10 9.84 -19.46
N ALA A 271 0.20 9.48 -20.38
CA ALA A 271 0.11 10.07 -21.71
C ALA A 271 -1.33 10.33 -22.19
N GLY A 272 -2.31 10.43 -21.30
CA GLY A 272 -3.71 10.62 -21.67
C GLY A 272 -3.98 11.90 -22.48
N ASP A 273 -3.16 12.94 -22.29
CA ASP A 273 -3.21 14.18 -23.07
C ASP A 273 -2.65 14.03 -24.50
N LEU A 274 -1.89 12.97 -24.79
CA LEU A 274 -1.30 12.67 -26.08
C LEU A 274 -2.11 11.65 -26.91
N LEU A 275 -3.20 11.13 -26.37
CA LEU A 275 -4.06 10.19 -27.09
C LEU A 275 -4.87 10.91 -28.17
N PRO A 276 -5.13 10.26 -29.32
CA PRO A 276 -5.96 10.83 -30.36
C PRO A 276 -7.35 11.21 -29.80
N GLU A 277 -7.84 12.38 -30.14
CA GLU A 277 -9.13 12.91 -29.68
C GLU A 277 -9.35 12.77 -28.15
N SER A 278 -8.30 13.03 -27.38
CA SER A 278 -8.25 12.82 -25.94
C SER A 278 -9.49 13.35 -25.21
N SER A 279 -10.20 12.46 -24.57
CA SER A 279 -11.40 12.76 -23.78
C SER A 279 -11.07 13.57 -22.53
N ILE A 280 -12.08 14.19 -21.93
CA ILE A 280 -11.91 14.90 -20.63
C ILE A 280 -11.39 13.93 -19.54
N GLU A 281 -11.84 12.67 -19.53
CA GLU A 281 -11.36 11.66 -18.56
C GLU A 281 -9.87 11.36 -18.74
N GLN A 282 -9.42 11.20 -19.97
CA GLN A 282 -8.01 10.97 -20.30
C GLN A 282 -7.13 12.18 -19.94
N LYS A 283 -7.63 13.40 -20.16
CA LYS A 283 -6.96 14.63 -19.72
C LYS A 283 -6.91 14.74 -18.19
N VAL A 284 -7.95 14.30 -17.49
CA VAL A 284 -7.96 14.20 -16.02
C VAL A 284 -6.93 13.17 -15.53
N ALA A 285 -6.86 12.01 -16.17
CA ALA A 285 -5.87 10.98 -15.87
C ALA A 285 -4.44 11.49 -16.03
N ALA A 286 -4.14 12.19 -17.13
CA ALA A 286 -2.84 12.82 -17.38
C ALA A 286 -2.47 13.88 -16.34
N GLY A 287 -3.42 14.31 -15.51
CA GLY A 287 -3.17 15.11 -14.32
C GLY A 287 -2.15 14.51 -13.36
N TYR A 288 -1.88 13.19 -13.43
CA TYR A 288 -0.76 12.54 -12.76
C TYR A 288 0.55 13.34 -12.89
N ASN A 289 0.86 13.85 -14.09
CA ASN A 289 2.04 14.63 -14.37
C ASN A 289 2.09 15.99 -13.65
N ARG A 290 0.97 16.39 -13.02
CA ARG A 290 0.83 17.67 -12.31
C ARG A 290 0.85 17.52 -10.79
N LEU A 291 0.89 16.30 -10.25
CA LEU A 291 0.77 16.03 -8.81
C LEU A 291 2.07 16.25 -8.02
N ASN A 292 3.21 16.48 -8.67
CA ASN A 292 4.46 16.79 -8.01
C ASN A 292 4.38 18.12 -7.23
N MET A 293 5.17 18.25 -6.17
CA MET A 293 5.28 19.51 -5.43
C MET A 293 5.68 20.67 -6.36
N LYS A 294 5.25 21.90 -6.02
CA LYS A 294 5.52 23.12 -6.80
C LYS A 294 5.93 24.24 -5.84
N SER A 295 7.04 24.92 -6.13
CA SER A 295 7.45 26.07 -5.35
C SER A 295 6.77 27.35 -5.82
N THR A 296 6.36 28.14 -4.82
CA THR A 296 5.82 29.50 -4.99
C THR A 296 6.69 30.53 -4.28
N GLU A 297 7.89 30.13 -3.85
CA GLU A 297 8.83 30.99 -3.14
C GLU A 297 9.51 31.96 -4.10
N PHE A 298 9.56 33.22 -3.69
CA PHE A 298 10.28 34.24 -4.44
C PHE A 298 11.80 34.04 -4.32
N GLY A 299 12.53 34.30 -5.41
CA GLY A 299 13.99 34.19 -5.43
C GLY A 299 14.55 32.80 -5.80
N ILE A 300 13.71 31.82 -6.07
CA ILE A 300 14.15 30.50 -6.57
C ILE A 300 14.65 30.60 -8.01
N GLN A 301 15.52 29.67 -8.39
CA GLN A 301 16.01 29.53 -9.78
C GLN A 301 15.03 28.67 -10.59
N ASP A 302 14.50 29.22 -11.69
CA ASP A 302 13.53 28.50 -12.55
C ASP A 302 14.12 27.17 -13.11
N ALA A 303 15.37 27.21 -13.54
CA ALA A 303 16.06 26.04 -14.08
C ALA A 303 16.27 24.93 -13.05
N GLU A 304 16.57 25.27 -11.80
CA GLU A 304 16.70 24.34 -10.68
C GLU A 304 15.41 23.57 -10.46
N TYR A 305 14.29 24.28 -10.35
CA TYR A 305 13.01 23.65 -10.05
C TYR A 305 12.45 22.87 -11.24
N LEU A 306 12.74 23.29 -12.47
CA LEU A 306 12.43 22.46 -13.63
C LEU A 306 13.19 21.13 -13.60
N ALA A 307 14.46 21.13 -13.18
CA ALA A 307 15.24 19.90 -12.99
C ALA A 307 14.63 19.04 -11.86
N LYS A 308 14.33 19.62 -10.68
CA LYS A 308 13.67 18.93 -9.56
C LYS A 308 12.33 18.31 -9.96
N TYR A 309 11.51 19.02 -10.75
CA TYR A 309 10.21 18.48 -11.21
C TYR A 309 10.37 17.36 -12.24
N ALA A 310 11.39 17.41 -13.07
CA ALA A 310 11.72 16.31 -13.98
C ALA A 310 12.19 15.07 -13.19
N ALA A 311 13.11 15.27 -12.24
CA ALA A 311 13.60 14.20 -11.36
C ALA A 311 12.49 13.55 -10.54
N ASP A 312 11.56 14.33 -9.98
CA ASP A 312 10.39 13.80 -9.27
C ASP A 312 9.50 12.91 -10.15
N ARG A 313 9.26 13.29 -11.42
CA ARG A 313 8.50 12.45 -12.34
C ARG A 313 9.22 11.14 -12.65
N VAL A 314 10.54 11.18 -12.84
CA VAL A 314 11.35 9.97 -13.03
C VAL A 314 11.21 9.05 -11.82
N ARG A 315 11.51 9.55 -10.61
CA ARG A 315 11.42 8.76 -9.38
C ARG A 315 10.03 8.15 -9.19
N THR A 316 9.00 8.99 -9.29
CA THR A 316 7.62 8.51 -9.08
C THR A 316 7.19 7.50 -10.13
N THR A 317 7.50 7.70 -11.42
CA THR A 317 7.11 6.76 -12.48
C THR A 317 7.87 5.44 -12.32
N ALA A 318 9.18 5.49 -12.07
CA ALA A 318 9.99 4.31 -11.85
C ALA A 318 9.52 3.51 -10.63
N THR A 319 9.29 4.15 -9.49
CA THR A 319 8.77 3.47 -8.29
C THR A 319 7.37 2.93 -8.52
N THR A 320 6.45 3.73 -9.09
CA THR A 320 5.03 3.35 -9.21
C THR A 320 4.83 2.15 -10.11
N TRP A 321 5.44 2.11 -11.29
CA TRP A 321 5.19 1.08 -12.29
C TRP A 321 6.31 0.05 -12.42
N LEU A 322 7.57 0.48 -12.27
CA LEU A 322 8.71 -0.42 -12.45
C LEU A 322 9.22 -1.01 -11.13
N GLY A 323 8.88 -0.43 -9.98
CA GLY A 323 9.35 -0.87 -8.67
C GLY A 323 10.88 -0.82 -8.57
N VAL A 324 11.50 0.27 -9.03
CA VAL A 324 12.95 0.46 -9.00
C VAL A 324 13.33 1.85 -8.49
N THR A 325 14.49 1.94 -7.84
CA THR A 325 15.02 3.17 -7.24
C THR A 325 15.87 3.98 -8.24
N LEU A 326 15.30 4.26 -9.44
CA LEU A 326 16.00 4.98 -10.52
C LEU A 326 16.52 6.36 -10.08
N GLY A 327 15.95 6.96 -9.05
CA GLY A 327 16.42 8.22 -8.47
C GLY A 327 17.86 8.20 -7.99
N CYS A 328 18.42 7.04 -7.62
CA CYS A 328 19.82 6.91 -7.25
C CYS A 328 20.78 7.23 -8.43
N ALA A 329 20.29 7.08 -9.66
CA ALA A 329 21.04 7.37 -10.87
C ALA A 329 21.02 8.86 -11.30
N GLU A 330 20.43 9.76 -10.51
CA GLU A 330 20.41 11.21 -10.78
C GLU A 330 21.80 11.85 -10.77
N CYS A 331 22.70 11.37 -9.88
CA CYS A 331 23.99 11.97 -9.65
C CYS A 331 25.18 11.14 -10.17
N HIS A 332 25.03 9.81 -10.24
CA HIS A 332 26.05 8.83 -10.65
C HIS A 332 25.38 7.55 -11.13
N ASP A 333 26.13 6.63 -11.74
CA ASP A 333 25.60 5.31 -12.08
C ASP A 333 25.05 4.64 -10.81
N HIS A 334 23.91 3.93 -10.91
CA HIS A 334 23.33 3.24 -9.77
C HIS A 334 24.31 2.25 -9.16
N LYS A 335 24.37 2.18 -7.80
CA LYS A 335 25.41 1.39 -7.12
C LYS A 335 25.21 -0.11 -7.25
N PHE A 336 23.98 -0.56 -7.38
CA PHE A 336 23.60 -1.96 -7.25
C PHE A 336 22.92 -2.51 -8.51
N ASP A 337 22.19 -1.68 -9.21
CA ASP A 337 21.45 -2.05 -10.41
C ASP A 337 22.09 -1.48 -11.67
N PRO A 338 21.83 -2.06 -12.85
CA PRO A 338 22.50 -1.66 -14.09
C PRO A 338 21.98 -0.35 -14.70
N PHE A 339 21.41 0.55 -13.88
CA PHE A 339 20.98 1.89 -14.33
C PHE A 339 22.16 2.87 -14.32
N SER A 340 22.43 3.48 -15.45
CA SER A 340 23.42 4.54 -15.54
C SER A 340 22.82 5.92 -15.27
N ILE A 341 23.66 6.92 -14.96
CA ILE A 341 23.26 8.32 -14.93
C ILE A 341 22.60 8.74 -16.24
N LYS A 342 23.06 8.22 -17.39
CA LYS A 342 22.47 8.48 -18.69
C LYS A 342 21.02 7.96 -18.77
N ASP A 343 20.72 6.78 -18.22
CA ASP A 343 19.37 6.22 -18.20
C ASP A 343 18.40 7.10 -17.42
N PHE A 344 18.85 7.71 -16.32
CA PHE A 344 18.02 8.66 -15.58
C PHE A 344 17.63 9.87 -16.45
N TYR A 345 18.57 10.50 -17.14
CA TYR A 345 18.28 11.69 -17.95
C TYR A 345 17.57 11.38 -19.26
N THR A 346 17.81 10.22 -19.89
CA THR A 346 17.01 9.78 -21.05
C THR A 346 15.57 9.47 -20.64
N PHE A 347 15.36 8.94 -19.43
CA PHE A 347 14.02 8.75 -18.87
C PHE A 347 13.34 10.10 -18.53
N ALA A 348 14.09 11.07 -17.99
CA ALA A 348 13.59 12.42 -17.74
C ALA A 348 13.16 13.15 -19.03
N ALA A 349 13.84 12.87 -20.16
CA ALA A 349 13.54 13.45 -21.45
C ALA A 349 12.13 13.12 -21.97
N PHE A 350 11.51 12.00 -21.55
CA PHE A 350 10.11 11.70 -21.86
C PHE A 350 9.13 12.78 -21.33
N PHE A 351 9.46 13.42 -20.22
CA PHE A 351 8.62 14.44 -19.59
C PHE A 351 9.01 15.88 -19.98
N ALA A 352 9.96 16.05 -20.91
CA ALA A 352 10.43 17.34 -21.34
C ALA A 352 9.40 18.13 -22.16
N ASP A 353 8.39 17.46 -22.72
CA ASP A 353 7.27 18.03 -23.45
C ASP A 353 6.21 18.67 -22.54
N ILE A 354 6.21 18.40 -21.24
CA ILE A 354 5.19 18.93 -20.34
C ILE A 354 5.40 20.43 -20.13
N LYS A 355 4.39 21.24 -20.49
CA LYS A 355 4.37 22.69 -20.25
C LYS A 355 4.47 22.98 -18.76
N GLY A 356 5.40 23.82 -18.38
CA GLY A 356 5.58 24.23 -16.99
C GLY A 356 6.73 25.20 -16.82
N VAL A 357 6.75 25.86 -15.67
CA VAL A 357 7.82 26.75 -15.19
C VAL A 357 8.35 26.21 -13.87
N GLY A 358 9.55 26.60 -13.49
CA GLY A 358 10.11 26.24 -12.16
C GLY A 358 9.45 27.06 -11.05
N TYR A 359 9.30 28.35 -11.28
CA TYR A 359 8.67 29.28 -10.34
C TYR A 359 7.21 29.56 -10.71
N TYR A 360 6.31 29.44 -9.76
CA TYR A 360 4.90 29.74 -9.88
C TYR A 360 4.56 31.05 -9.15
N PRO A 361 4.49 32.22 -9.85
CA PRO A 361 4.65 33.54 -9.26
C PRO A 361 3.49 34.03 -8.40
N SER A 362 2.48 33.25 -8.10
CA SER A 362 1.36 33.73 -7.29
C SER A 362 0.69 32.66 -6.47
N ALA A 363 0.81 32.80 -5.16
CA ALA A 363 0.04 31.98 -4.20
C ALA A 363 -1.49 32.22 -4.29
N GLN A 364 -1.92 33.33 -4.89
CA GLN A 364 -3.31 33.73 -4.88
C GLN A 364 -4.04 33.56 -6.23
N LYS A 365 -3.31 33.43 -7.32
CA LYS A 365 -3.92 33.26 -8.64
C LYS A 365 -3.77 31.81 -9.12
N VAL A 366 -4.85 31.28 -9.63
CA VAL A 366 -4.98 29.98 -10.26
C VAL A 366 -4.16 29.85 -11.56
N GLY A 367 -3.22 30.74 -11.81
CA GLY A 367 -2.39 30.83 -13.00
C GLY A 367 -1.26 29.80 -13.10
N TRP A 368 -1.40 28.65 -12.49
CA TRP A 368 -0.37 27.60 -12.44
C TRP A 368 -0.33 26.71 -13.68
N GLY A 369 -0.91 27.16 -14.74
CA GLY A 369 -0.99 26.47 -16.00
C GLY A 369 -2.44 26.39 -16.49
N GLU A 370 -2.63 25.67 -17.57
CA GLU A 370 -3.94 25.48 -18.16
C GLU A 370 -4.83 24.61 -17.27
N THR A 371 -6.12 24.94 -17.26
CA THR A 371 -7.11 24.20 -16.51
C THR A 371 -8.22 23.70 -17.44
N ILE A 372 -8.86 22.62 -17.02
CA ILE A 372 -10.05 22.07 -17.67
C ILE A 372 -11.21 22.05 -16.69
N GLN A 373 -12.42 22.20 -17.23
CA GLN A 373 -13.66 22.08 -16.47
C GLN A 373 -14.13 20.62 -16.47
N VAL A 374 -14.28 20.03 -15.29
CA VAL A 374 -14.59 18.62 -15.12
C VAL A 374 -15.90 18.45 -14.35
N LEU A 375 -16.86 17.83 -15.00
CA LEU A 375 -18.09 17.35 -14.37
C LEU A 375 -17.86 15.93 -13.80
N ASN A 376 -18.47 15.62 -12.66
CA ASN A 376 -18.43 14.25 -12.17
C ASN A 376 -19.20 13.30 -13.11
N LYS A 377 -18.90 12.00 -13.04
CA LYS A 377 -19.46 10.97 -13.93
C LYS A 377 -21.00 10.98 -13.92
N GLN A 378 -21.60 11.05 -12.74
CA GLN A 378 -23.07 11.02 -12.58
C GLN A 378 -23.73 12.25 -13.22
N THR A 379 -23.15 13.45 -13.01
CA THR A 379 -23.65 14.70 -13.62
C THR A 379 -23.54 14.66 -15.15
N ARG A 380 -22.48 14.08 -15.71
CA ARG A 380 -22.34 13.89 -17.18
C ARG A 380 -23.40 12.97 -17.74
N ILE A 381 -23.69 11.86 -17.04
CA ILE A 381 -24.77 10.93 -17.43
C ILE A 381 -26.12 11.65 -17.40
N GLU A 382 -26.39 12.42 -16.33
CA GLU A 382 -27.64 13.19 -16.21
C GLU A 382 -27.77 14.23 -17.31
N ILE A 383 -26.72 14.99 -17.62
CA ILE A 383 -26.72 15.97 -18.71
C ILE A 383 -26.99 15.27 -20.05
N LYS A 384 -26.30 14.18 -20.36
CA LYS A 384 -26.51 13.43 -21.61
C LYS A 384 -27.95 12.94 -21.75
N ALA A 385 -28.53 12.40 -20.71
CA ALA A 385 -29.92 11.97 -20.68
C ALA A 385 -30.91 13.16 -20.91
N LEU A 386 -30.60 14.32 -20.33
CA LEU A 386 -31.40 15.52 -20.54
C LEU A 386 -31.21 16.12 -21.95
N GLU A 387 -30.00 16.07 -22.51
CA GLU A 387 -29.72 16.50 -23.89
C GLU A 387 -30.43 15.59 -24.92
N GLU A 388 -30.50 14.28 -24.65
CA GLU A 388 -31.29 13.36 -25.48
C GLU A 388 -32.79 13.65 -25.38
N LYS A 389 -33.30 13.94 -24.18
CA LYS A 389 -34.71 14.38 -24.02
C LYS A 389 -34.99 15.67 -24.77
N THR A 390 -34.08 16.67 -24.74
CA THR A 390 -34.28 17.92 -25.48
C THR A 390 -34.36 17.74 -26.99
N LYS A 391 -33.79 16.68 -27.57
CA LYS A 391 -33.89 16.36 -29.00
C LYS A 391 -35.24 15.78 -29.37
N ASN A 392 -35.94 15.14 -28.42
CA ASN A 392 -37.20 14.42 -28.61
C ASN A 392 -38.38 15.10 -27.88
N VAL A 393 -38.30 16.40 -27.58
CA VAL A 393 -39.33 17.15 -26.85
C VAL A 393 -40.66 17.15 -27.58
N GLN A 394 -41.73 16.73 -26.89
CA GLN A 394 -43.10 16.84 -27.37
C GLN A 394 -43.58 18.31 -27.24
N PRO A 395 -44.56 18.75 -28.04
CA PRO A 395 -45.02 20.15 -28.07
C PRO A 395 -45.44 20.77 -26.72
N ASP A 396 -45.83 19.89 -25.75
CA ASP A 396 -46.31 20.31 -24.42
C ASP A 396 -45.23 20.32 -23.35
N GLU A 397 -44.00 19.90 -23.62
CA GLU A 397 -42.89 19.91 -22.65
C GLU A 397 -42.13 21.24 -22.66
N ASN A 398 -41.80 21.74 -21.47
CA ASN A 398 -41.06 22.99 -21.31
C ASN A 398 -39.57 22.84 -21.64
N LEU A 399 -39.19 22.98 -22.92
CA LEU A 399 -37.83 22.94 -23.44
C LEU A 399 -36.89 23.90 -22.69
N GLU A 400 -37.37 25.10 -22.34
CA GLU A 400 -36.59 26.11 -21.60
C GLU A 400 -36.22 25.60 -20.18
N SER A 401 -37.12 24.86 -19.51
CA SER A 401 -36.85 24.26 -18.20
C SER A 401 -35.74 23.22 -18.28
N LEU A 402 -35.76 22.36 -19.31
CA LEU A 402 -34.72 21.34 -19.54
C LEU A 402 -33.35 22.00 -19.82
N LYS A 403 -33.31 23.01 -20.69
CA LYS A 403 -32.08 23.79 -20.97
C LYS A 403 -31.53 24.43 -19.70
N LYS A 404 -32.37 25.07 -18.88
CA LYS A 404 -31.98 25.69 -17.61
C LYS A 404 -31.45 24.64 -16.61
N LYS A 405 -32.04 23.44 -16.57
CA LYS A 405 -31.56 22.35 -15.75
C LYS A 405 -30.17 21.89 -16.19
N ILE A 406 -29.94 21.72 -17.50
CA ILE A 406 -28.62 21.37 -18.06
C ILE A 406 -27.60 22.46 -17.72
N GLU A 407 -27.92 23.72 -17.87
CA GLU A 407 -27.03 24.84 -17.54
C GLU A 407 -26.63 24.81 -16.05
N ASN A 408 -27.61 24.62 -15.17
CA ASN A 408 -27.35 24.50 -13.72
C ASN A 408 -26.47 23.30 -13.37
N LEU A 409 -26.62 22.20 -14.08
CA LEU A 409 -25.75 21.03 -13.90
C LEU A 409 -24.33 21.34 -14.41
N LYS A 410 -24.18 22.02 -15.54
CA LYS A 410 -22.86 22.42 -16.07
C LYS A 410 -22.12 23.38 -15.13
N LYS A 411 -22.81 24.20 -14.35
CA LYS A 411 -22.22 25.07 -13.29
C LYS A 411 -21.61 24.29 -12.14
N ARG A 412 -21.92 22.98 -11.97
CA ARG A 412 -21.30 22.11 -10.96
C ARG A 412 -19.93 21.58 -11.38
N SER A 413 -19.40 22.01 -12.53
CA SER A 413 -18.06 21.62 -12.94
C SER A 413 -17.01 22.09 -11.95
N ARG A 414 -15.97 21.27 -11.80
CA ARG A 414 -14.78 21.60 -11.01
C ARG A 414 -13.62 21.84 -11.94
N GLU A 415 -12.86 22.85 -11.63
CA GLU A 415 -11.65 23.16 -12.35
C GLU A 415 -10.53 22.21 -11.94
N MET A 416 -9.69 21.77 -12.90
CA MET A 416 -8.53 20.93 -12.66
C MET A 416 -7.35 21.39 -13.51
N LEU A 417 -6.14 21.34 -12.95
CA LEU A 417 -4.89 21.56 -13.66
C LEU A 417 -4.69 20.51 -14.75
N ALA A 418 -4.51 20.92 -15.98
CA ALA A 418 -4.28 20.06 -17.12
C ALA A 418 -2.79 19.83 -17.36
N THR A 419 -2.45 18.64 -17.86
CA THR A 419 -1.17 18.41 -18.55
C THR A 419 -1.31 18.87 -19.99
N VAL A 420 -0.35 19.65 -20.46
CA VAL A 420 -0.33 20.19 -21.83
C VAL A 420 1.04 19.86 -22.41
N SER A 421 1.06 19.20 -23.55
CA SER A 421 2.28 18.92 -24.31
C SER A 421 2.67 20.12 -25.16
N VAL A 422 3.97 20.42 -25.16
CA VAL A 422 4.59 21.46 -25.97
C VAL A 422 5.86 20.89 -26.61
N LYS A 423 6.55 21.69 -27.45
CA LYS A 423 7.87 21.30 -27.98
C LYS A 423 8.79 20.91 -26.81
N PRO A 424 9.37 19.70 -26.81
CA PRO A 424 10.22 19.23 -25.72
C PRO A 424 11.38 20.19 -25.44
N ARG A 425 11.63 20.43 -24.15
CA ARG A 425 12.83 21.14 -23.71
C ARG A 425 14.06 20.27 -23.95
N MET A 426 15.20 20.92 -24.22
CA MET A 426 16.49 20.24 -24.28
C MET A 426 16.77 19.59 -22.92
N THR A 427 16.98 18.28 -22.89
CA THR A 427 17.42 17.54 -21.71
C THR A 427 18.90 17.24 -21.82
N ARG A 428 19.61 17.42 -20.71
CA ARG A 428 21.06 17.21 -20.62
C ARG A 428 21.37 16.42 -19.36
N ILE A 429 22.41 15.60 -19.39
CA ILE A 429 22.97 14.98 -18.20
C ILE A 429 23.55 16.09 -17.32
N PHE A 430 23.20 16.11 -16.05
CA PHE A 430 23.81 17.00 -15.07
C PHE A 430 24.88 16.22 -14.31
N PRO A 431 26.19 16.49 -14.54
CA PRO A 431 27.25 15.82 -13.81
C PRO A 431 27.03 15.98 -12.29
N ARG A 432 27.04 14.89 -11.55
CA ARG A 432 26.78 14.84 -10.11
C ARG A 432 25.41 15.42 -9.69
N GLY A 433 24.45 15.51 -10.60
CA GLY A 433 23.13 16.11 -10.36
C GLY A 433 23.15 17.65 -10.31
N ASP A 434 24.27 18.29 -10.64
CA ASP A 434 24.39 19.75 -10.60
C ASP A 434 23.72 20.38 -11.84
N TRP A 435 22.55 20.97 -11.63
CA TRP A 435 21.77 21.66 -12.67
C TRP A 435 22.49 22.89 -13.27
N MET A 436 23.49 23.44 -12.58
CA MET A 436 24.29 24.55 -13.09
C MET A 436 25.37 24.06 -14.07
N ASP A 437 25.85 22.83 -13.91
CA ASP A 437 26.84 22.25 -14.80
C ASP A 437 26.20 21.82 -16.13
N LYS A 438 26.47 22.60 -17.18
CA LYS A 438 25.95 22.36 -18.54
C LYS A 438 26.93 21.59 -19.44
N SER A 439 28.04 21.04 -18.91
CA SER A 439 29.04 20.31 -19.64
C SER A 439 28.59 18.93 -20.10
N GLY A 440 27.61 18.32 -19.47
CA GLY A 440 27.17 16.98 -19.80
C GLY A 440 26.47 16.86 -21.16
N GLU A 441 26.38 15.65 -21.68
CA GLU A 441 25.78 15.30 -22.97
C GLU A 441 24.32 15.70 -23.07
N VAL A 442 23.89 16.21 -24.23
CA VAL A 442 22.45 16.39 -24.54
C VAL A 442 21.89 15.04 -24.94
N VAL A 443 20.75 14.67 -24.31
CA VAL A 443 20.10 13.36 -24.51
C VAL A 443 18.64 13.52 -24.93
N GLY A 444 18.14 12.55 -25.69
CA GLY A 444 16.72 12.37 -26.00
C GLY A 444 16.08 11.25 -25.18
N PRO A 445 14.77 11.04 -25.33
CA PRO A 445 14.07 9.94 -24.70
C PRO A 445 14.64 8.58 -25.11
N ALA A 446 14.95 7.72 -24.14
CA ALA A 446 15.33 6.32 -24.38
C ALA A 446 15.07 5.47 -23.14
N LEU A 447 14.86 4.18 -23.36
CA LEU A 447 14.76 3.17 -22.30
C LEU A 447 16.13 2.67 -21.87
N PRO A 448 16.29 2.18 -20.63
CA PRO A 448 17.51 1.50 -20.21
C PRO A 448 17.80 0.28 -21.12
N LYS A 449 18.99 0.24 -21.71
CA LYS A 449 19.34 -0.77 -22.74
C LYS A 449 19.25 -2.20 -22.26
N PHE A 450 19.49 -2.46 -20.99
CA PHE A 450 19.40 -3.81 -20.43
C PHE A 450 17.94 -4.29 -20.27
N LEU A 451 16.95 -3.36 -20.26
CA LEU A 451 15.53 -3.70 -20.21
C LEU A 451 14.91 -3.76 -21.61
N SER A 452 15.33 -2.89 -22.54
CA SER A 452 14.76 -2.86 -23.87
C SER A 452 15.64 -2.11 -24.88
N ASN A 453 15.71 -2.64 -26.10
CA ASN A 453 16.33 -1.96 -27.27
C ASN A 453 15.27 -1.26 -28.15
N GLN A 454 14.01 -1.20 -27.72
CA GLN A 454 12.95 -0.54 -28.47
C GLN A 454 13.25 0.95 -28.61
N LYS A 455 13.08 1.47 -29.81
CA LYS A 455 13.14 2.92 -30.04
C LYS A 455 11.84 3.57 -29.59
N VAL A 456 11.97 4.54 -28.69
CA VAL A 456 10.87 5.29 -28.08
C VAL A 456 11.20 6.78 -28.14
N SER A 457 10.21 7.63 -28.34
CA SER A 457 10.42 9.07 -28.55
C SER A 457 9.47 9.97 -27.76
N SER A 458 8.43 9.42 -27.18
CA SER A 458 7.37 10.17 -26.51
C SER A 458 6.93 9.53 -25.19
N ARG A 459 6.21 10.30 -24.36
CA ARG A 459 5.55 9.77 -23.16
C ARG A 459 4.54 8.66 -23.48
N LYS A 460 3.92 8.71 -24.66
CA LYS A 460 3.02 7.67 -25.13
C LYS A 460 3.77 6.37 -25.36
N ASP A 461 4.90 6.41 -26.08
CA ASP A 461 5.72 5.22 -26.29
C ASP A 461 6.24 4.63 -24.98
N LEU A 462 6.63 5.50 -24.01
CA LEU A 462 7.01 5.06 -22.67
C LEU A 462 5.85 4.33 -21.97
N ALA A 463 4.65 4.91 -22.01
CA ALA A 463 3.47 4.31 -21.36
C ALA A 463 3.09 2.97 -21.96
N GLU A 464 3.13 2.84 -23.29
CA GLU A 464 2.89 1.59 -24.02
C GLU A 464 3.96 0.53 -23.69
N TRP A 465 5.24 0.93 -23.59
CA TRP A 465 6.30 0.01 -23.16
C TRP A 465 6.10 -0.46 -21.70
N ILE A 466 5.73 0.43 -20.79
CA ILE A 466 5.51 0.09 -19.38
C ILE A 466 4.49 -1.07 -19.24
N VAL A 467 3.47 -1.11 -20.08
CA VAL A 467 2.43 -2.16 -20.02
C VAL A 467 2.57 -3.22 -21.12
N SER A 468 3.70 -3.23 -21.81
CA SER A 468 3.95 -4.26 -22.82
C SER A 468 4.32 -5.60 -22.21
N ASP A 469 3.99 -6.68 -22.90
CA ASP A 469 4.36 -8.05 -22.51
C ASP A 469 5.88 -8.27 -22.40
N ASN A 470 6.67 -7.38 -22.97
CA ASN A 470 8.12 -7.43 -22.92
C ASN A 470 8.71 -6.70 -21.72
N ASN A 471 7.89 -5.95 -20.97
CA ASN A 471 8.34 -5.33 -19.73
C ASN A 471 8.31 -6.38 -18.60
N PRO A 472 9.45 -6.70 -17.98
CA PRO A 472 9.50 -7.74 -16.95
C PRO A 472 8.97 -7.30 -15.60
N LEU A 473 8.73 -6.00 -15.38
CA LEU A 473 8.58 -5.39 -14.06
C LEU A 473 7.13 -5.10 -13.70
N THR A 474 6.39 -4.39 -14.56
CA THR A 474 5.11 -3.75 -14.22
C THR A 474 4.07 -4.71 -13.67
N ALA A 475 3.87 -5.85 -14.32
CA ALA A 475 2.89 -6.84 -13.86
C ALA A 475 3.29 -7.40 -12.49
N ARG A 476 4.58 -7.76 -12.29
CA ARG A 476 5.09 -8.24 -10.99
C ARG A 476 4.89 -7.22 -9.88
N VAL A 477 5.23 -5.96 -10.15
CA VAL A 477 5.10 -4.85 -9.18
C VAL A 477 3.66 -4.67 -8.75
N PHE A 478 2.73 -4.65 -9.71
CA PHE A 478 1.31 -4.47 -9.39
C PHE A 478 0.75 -5.64 -8.60
N VAL A 479 0.96 -6.89 -9.05
CA VAL A 479 0.42 -8.06 -8.35
C VAL A 479 1.07 -8.29 -6.99
N ASN A 480 2.35 -7.93 -6.81
CA ASN A 480 3.01 -7.97 -5.51
C ASN A 480 2.37 -7.01 -4.50
N ARG A 481 2.07 -5.78 -4.93
CA ARG A 481 1.36 -4.79 -4.10
C ARG A 481 -0.09 -5.19 -3.84
N LEU A 482 -0.77 -5.75 -4.84
CA LEU A 482 -2.11 -6.30 -4.67
C LEU A 482 -2.09 -7.45 -3.65
N TRP A 483 -1.12 -8.35 -3.73
CA TRP A 483 -0.92 -9.42 -2.75
C TRP A 483 -0.75 -8.89 -1.33
N LYS A 484 0.09 -7.87 -1.15
CA LYS A 484 0.29 -7.22 0.16
C LYS A 484 -1.00 -6.70 0.75
N MET A 485 -1.94 -6.17 -0.04
CA MET A 485 -3.22 -5.67 0.47
C MET A 485 -4.07 -6.76 1.14
N PHE A 486 -3.93 -8.02 0.71
CA PHE A 486 -4.70 -9.17 1.22
C PHE A 486 -3.95 -10.00 2.25
N PHE A 487 -2.61 -9.99 2.23
CA PHE A 487 -1.78 -10.83 3.10
C PHE A 487 -0.88 -10.03 4.06
N GLY A 488 -0.93 -8.71 4.02
CA GLY A 488 -0.16 -7.82 4.91
C GLY A 488 1.27 -7.58 4.46
N THR A 489 1.90 -8.54 3.78
CA THR A 489 3.25 -8.43 3.20
C THR A 489 3.23 -8.81 1.72
N GLY A 490 4.15 -8.26 0.93
CA GLY A 490 4.35 -8.70 -0.45
C GLY A 490 4.98 -10.09 -0.55
N ILE A 491 4.87 -10.72 -1.71
CA ILE A 491 5.64 -11.93 -2.04
C ILE A 491 7.13 -11.59 -2.03
N SER A 492 7.52 -10.43 -2.59
CA SER A 492 8.74 -9.68 -2.27
C SER A 492 8.34 -8.54 -1.33
N ASN A 493 8.98 -8.42 -0.17
CA ASN A 493 8.54 -7.52 0.89
C ASN A 493 8.92 -6.04 0.61
N VAL A 494 9.95 -5.79 -0.20
CA VAL A 494 10.36 -4.46 -0.63
C VAL A 494 9.51 -4.04 -1.82
N LEU A 495 8.49 -3.21 -1.57
CA LEU A 495 7.45 -2.90 -2.56
C LEU A 495 7.83 -1.80 -3.57
N ASP A 496 8.86 -1.05 -3.29
CA ASP A 496 9.37 0.07 -4.09
C ASP A 496 10.69 -0.24 -4.79
N ASP A 497 11.32 -1.37 -4.44
CA ASP A 497 12.54 -1.85 -5.07
C ASP A 497 12.53 -3.38 -5.21
N ILE A 498 12.33 -3.86 -6.44
CA ILE A 498 12.46 -5.28 -6.79
C ILE A 498 13.82 -5.58 -7.46
N GLY A 499 14.72 -4.59 -7.47
CA GLY A 499 16.08 -4.72 -7.94
C GLY A 499 17.01 -5.43 -6.95
N SER A 500 18.29 -5.17 -7.09
CA SER A 500 19.34 -5.88 -6.33
C SER A 500 19.38 -5.58 -4.83
N GLN A 501 18.73 -4.50 -4.38
CA GLN A 501 18.52 -4.20 -2.96
C GLN A 501 17.13 -4.61 -2.47
N GLY A 502 16.28 -5.10 -3.35
CA GLY A 502 15.02 -5.73 -3.02
C GLY A 502 15.20 -7.11 -2.38
N GLU A 503 14.10 -7.69 -1.97
CA GLU A 503 14.08 -9.03 -1.41
C GLU A 503 13.82 -10.08 -2.49
N TRP A 504 14.55 -11.21 -2.44
CA TRP A 504 14.17 -12.39 -3.23
C TRP A 504 12.74 -12.82 -2.84
N PRO A 505 11.84 -13.00 -3.82
CA PRO A 505 10.46 -13.38 -3.53
C PRO A 505 10.38 -14.67 -2.70
N SER A 506 9.53 -14.67 -1.67
CA SER A 506 9.29 -15.88 -0.86
C SER A 506 8.75 -17.05 -1.71
N HIS A 507 7.98 -16.70 -2.75
CA HIS A 507 7.38 -17.61 -3.71
C HIS A 507 7.55 -17.07 -5.15
N PRO A 508 8.75 -17.17 -5.73
CA PRO A 508 9.03 -16.57 -7.05
C PRO A 508 8.12 -17.14 -8.15
N GLU A 509 7.83 -18.44 -8.09
CA GLU A 509 6.92 -19.08 -9.04
C GLU A 509 5.49 -18.53 -8.95
N LEU A 510 5.01 -18.20 -7.75
CA LEU A 510 3.70 -17.59 -7.55
C LEU A 510 3.68 -16.16 -8.08
N LEU A 511 4.74 -15.38 -7.82
CA LEU A 511 4.83 -14.00 -8.32
C LEU A 511 4.79 -13.96 -9.84
N ASP A 512 5.55 -14.84 -10.50
CA ASP A 512 5.57 -14.95 -11.96
C ASP A 512 4.23 -15.43 -12.51
N TRP A 513 3.63 -16.44 -11.86
CA TRP A 513 2.32 -16.96 -12.25
C TRP A 513 1.25 -15.86 -12.19
N LEU A 514 1.20 -15.09 -11.07
CA LEU A 514 0.25 -13.99 -10.92
C LEU A 514 0.49 -12.87 -11.94
N ALA A 515 1.76 -12.56 -12.25
CA ALA A 515 2.10 -11.55 -13.24
C ALA A 515 1.65 -11.94 -14.65
N VAL A 516 1.86 -13.19 -15.04
CA VAL A 516 1.42 -13.71 -16.34
C VAL A 516 -0.11 -13.78 -16.41
N GLU A 517 -0.77 -14.30 -15.35
CA GLU A 517 -2.24 -14.33 -15.27
C GLU A 517 -2.84 -12.92 -15.42
N PHE A 518 -2.23 -11.92 -14.79
CA PHE A 518 -2.71 -10.54 -14.88
C PHE A 518 -2.61 -9.98 -16.31
N MET A 519 -1.51 -10.23 -17.01
CA MET A 519 -1.37 -9.81 -18.41
C MET A 519 -2.34 -10.57 -19.34
N GLU A 520 -2.45 -11.89 -19.20
CA GLU A 520 -3.29 -12.75 -20.03
C GLU A 520 -4.80 -12.58 -19.78
N SER A 521 -5.19 -12.03 -18.61
CA SER A 521 -6.58 -11.67 -18.31
C SER A 521 -6.95 -10.24 -18.75
N ASP A 522 -6.27 -9.69 -19.75
CA ASP A 522 -6.45 -8.30 -20.21
C ASP A 522 -6.28 -7.27 -19.10
N TRP A 523 -5.31 -7.50 -18.21
CA TRP A 523 -5.01 -6.62 -17.09
C TRP A 523 -6.20 -6.36 -16.15
N ASP A 524 -7.08 -7.38 -15.98
CA ASP A 524 -8.31 -7.32 -15.17
C ASP A 524 -7.99 -7.38 -13.66
N ILE A 525 -8.12 -6.24 -12.98
CA ILE A 525 -7.87 -6.14 -11.53
C ILE A 525 -8.88 -6.94 -10.72
N LYS A 526 -10.16 -6.90 -11.07
CA LYS A 526 -11.20 -7.63 -10.32
C LYS A 526 -11.08 -9.14 -10.50
N HIS A 527 -10.58 -9.60 -11.65
CA HIS A 527 -10.23 -11.01 -11.85
C HIS A 527 -9.15 -11.45 -10.86
N MET A 528 -8.04 -10.69 -10.76
CA MET A 528 -6.98 -11.01 -9.80
C MET A 528 -7.47 -11.00 -8.35
N VAL A 529 -8.33 -10.06 -7.99
CA VAL A 529 -8.95 -10.03 -6.65
C VAL A 529 -9.79 -11.30 -6.42
N ARG A 530 -10.61 -11.72 -7.38
CA ARG A 530 -11.40 -12.96 -7.28
C ARG A 530 -10.52 -14.19 -7.05
N LEU A 531 -9.43 -14.31 -7.80
CA LEU A 531 -8.48 -15.42 -7.62
C LEU A 531 -7.91 -15.45 -6.20
N ILE A 532 -7.50 -14.31 -5.68
CA ILE A 532 -6.91 -14.22 -4.35
C ILE A 532 -7.94 -14.56 -3.27
N VAL A 533 -9.10 -13.90 -3.24
CA VAL A 533 -10.07 -14.05 -2.14
C VAL A 533 -10.80 -15.39 -2.14
N ASN A 534 -10.87 -16.08 -3.29
CA ASN A 534 -11.43 -17.41 -3.38
C ASN A 534 -10.43 -18.53 -3.04
N SER A 535 -9.14 -18.22 -2.87
CA SER A 535 -8.12 -19.22 -2.50
C SER A 535 -8.31 -19.73 -1.06
N LYS A 536 -7.87 -20.96 -0.80
CA LYS A 536 -7.81 -21.50 0.58
C LYS A 536 -6.81 -20.72 1.44
N ALA A 537 -5.73 -20.25 0.83
CA ALA A 537 -4.75 -19.39 1.47
C ALA A 537 -5.38 -18.14 2.10
N TYR A 538 -6.31 -17.49 1.40
CA TYR A 538 -7.00 -16.31 1.92
C TYR A 538 -7.96 -16.63 3.09
N ARG A 539 -8.56 -17.83 3.08
CA ARG A 539 -9.58 -18.23 4.07
C ARG A 539 -9.00 -18.67 5.40
N GLN A 540 -7.69 -18.85 5.51
CA GLN A 540 -7.02 -19.34 6.71
C GLN A 540 -7.30 -18.45 7.93
N SER A 541 -7.29 -19.08 9.11
CA SER A 541 -7.20 -18.38 10.39
C SER A 541 -5.90 -17.60 10.50
N SER A 542 -5.93 -16.46 11.18
CA SER A 542 -4.75 -15.66 11.53
C SER A 542 -4.11 -16.04 12.88
N ILE A 543 -4.66 -17.06 13.54
CA ILE A 543 -4.15 -17.52 14.84
C ILE A 543 -2.77 -18.15 14.64
N GLU A 544 -1.80 -17.66 15.38
CA GLU A 544 -0.44 -18.17 15.40
C GLU A 544 -0.32 -19.34 16.40
N THR A 545 0.26 -20.45 15.97
CA THR A 545 0.63 -21.57 16.83
C THR A 545 2.11 -21.49 17.17
N ASP A 546 2.55 -22.18 18.26
CA ASP A 546 3.96 -22.21 18.62
C ASP A 546 4.84 -22.80 17.52
N GLN A 547 4.34 -23.79 16.77
CA GLN A 547 5.03 -24.34 15.60
C GLN A 547 5.27 -23.27 14.54
N LEU A 548 4.24 -22.49 14.20
CA LEU A 548 4.35 -21.44 13.18
C LEU A 548 5.24 -20.30 13.63
N ARG A 549 5.16 -19.91 14.91
CA ARG A 549 6.04 -18.90 15.50
C ARG A 549 7.52 -19.28 15.42
N ASN A 550 7.84 -20.56 15.63
CA ASN A 550 9.21 -21.03 15.59
C ASN A 550 9.77 -21.21 14.18
N ILE A 551 8.93 -21.61 13.20
CA ILE A 551 9.37 -21.92 11.83
C ILE A 551 9.27 -20.70 10.92
N ASP A 552 8.18 -19.95 11.02
CA ASP A 552 7.85 -18.82 10.14
C ASP A 552 7.18 -17.67 10.92
N PRO A 553 7.92 -16.99 11.81
CA PRO A 553 7.36 -15.93 12.66
C PRO A 553 6.74 -14.79 11.85
N GLU A 554 7.33 -14.44 10.72
CA GLU A 554 6.88 -13.37 9.84
C GLU A 554 5.81 -13.81 8.83
N ASN A 555 5.36 -15.07 8.91
CA ASN A 555 4.38 -15.65 7.99
C ASN A 555 4.74 -15.49 6.50
N ARG A 556 6.03 -15.63 6.17
CA ARG A 556 6.52 -15.52 4.79
C ARG A 556 6.10 -16.73 3.92
N LEU A 557 5.81 -17.86 4.55
CA LEU A 557 5.36 -19.09 3.87
C LEU A 557 3.84 -19.16 3.68
N ILE A 558 3.08 -18.20 4.24
CA ILE A 558 1.61 -18.14 4.14
C ILE A 558 0.94 -19.40 4.71
N ALA A 559 1.47 -19.93 5.81
CA ALA A 559 0.86 -21.08 6.51
C ALA A 559 -0.36 -20.68 7.36
N ARG A 560 -0.55 -19.39 7.60
CA ARG A 560 -1.73 -18.76 8.22
C ARG A 560 -2.08 -17.47 7.49
N GLN A 561 -3.23 -16.88 7.79
CA GLN A 561 -3.51 -15.52 7.33
C GLN A 561 -2.83 -14.51 8.26
N SER A 562 -2.52 -13.33 7.74
CA SER A 562 -1.96 -12.25 8.54
C SER A 562 -3.06 -11.40 9.20
N SER A 563 -2.76 -10.87 10.39
CA SER A 563 -3.54 -9.80 11.00
C SER A 563 -2.74 -8.51 10.97
N PHE A 564 -3.38 -7.42 10.65
CA PHE A 564 -2.74 -6.10 10.60
C PHE A 564 -3.74 -4.98 10.88
N ARG A 565 -3.23 -3.84 11.36
CA ARG A 565 -4.03 -2.66 11.63
C ARG A 565 -4.56 -2.07 10.32
N LEU A 566 -5.79 -1.57 10.34
CA LEU A 566 -6.38 -0.81 9.24
C LEU A 566 -5.62 0.51 9.00
N ASP A 567 -5.60 0.98 7.75
CA ASP A 567 -5.09 2.30 7.42
C ASP A 567 -5.97 3.41 8.03
N ALA A 568 -5.39 4.58 8.25
CA ALA A 568 -6.01 5.72 8.92
C ALA A 568 -7.39 6.07 8.38
N GLU A 569 -7.55 6.09 7.06
CA GLU A 569 -8.82 6.38 6.40
C GLU A 569 -9.91 5.37 6.76
N PHE A 570 -9.54 4.08 6.83
CA PHE A 570 -10.50 3.00 7.14
C PHE A 570 -10.85 2.91 8.62
N ILE A 571 -9.97 3.34 9.52
CA ILE A 571 -10.28 3.48 10.96
C ILE A 571 -11.38 4.54 11.13
N ARG A 572 -11.24 5.69 10.48
CA ARG A 572 -12.29 6.72 10.46
C ARG A 572 -13.57 6.19 9.84
N ASP A 573 -13.48 5.56 8.68
CA ASP A 573 -14.62 5.02 7.94
C ASP A 573 -15.38 3.96 8.73
N ASN A 574 -14.67 3.11 9.49
CA ASN A 574 -15.25 2.12 10.37
C ASN A 574 -16.11 2.79 11.45
N ALA A 575 -15.55 3.77 12.18
CA ALA A 575 -16.28 4.48 13.23
C ALA A 575 -17.55 5.18 12.70
N LEU A 576 -17.44 5.89 11.57
CA LEU A 576 -18.58 6.54 10.92
C LEU A 576 -19.62 5.53 10.41
N SER A 577 -19.19 4.38 9.89
CA SER A 577 -20.08 3.35 9.37
C SER A 577 -20.88 2.66 10.46
N VAL A 578 -20.22 2.17 11.51
CA VAL A 578 -20.89 1.46 12.63
C VAL A 578 -21.82 2.37 13.40
N SER A 579 -21.47 3.63 13.53
CA SER A 579 -22.31 4.65 14.14
C SER A 579 -23.47 5.11 13.23
N GLY A 580 -23.37 4.85 11.91
CA GLY A 580 -24.35 5.27 10.91
C GLY A 580 -24.30 6.74 10.56
N LEU A 581 -23.20 7.40 10.87
CA LEU A 581 -22.92 8.78 10.42
C LEU A 581 -22.39 8.84 9.01
N LEU A 582 -21.81 7.75 8.49
CA LEU A 582 -21.14 7.72 7.19
C LEU A 582 -22.05 8.21 6.05
N VAL A 583 -21.58 9.19 5.31
CA VAL A 583 -22.22 9.71 4.10
C VAL A 583 -21.68 8.99 2.88
N ASN A 584 -22.51 8.21 2.19
CA ASN A 584 -22.20 7.44 1.01
C ASN A 584 -22.23 8.29 -0.28
N GLN A 585 -21.42 9.34 -0.33
CA GLN A 585 -21.26 10.16 -1.53
C GLN A 585 -19.90 9.87 -2.16
N VAL A 586 -19.88 9.31 -3.38
CA VAL A 586 -18.66 9.02 -4.12
C VAL A 586 -18.22 10.24 -4.93
N GLY A 587 -16.91 10.55 -4.89
CA GLY A 587 -16.32 11.67 -5.61
C GLY A 587 -16.64 13.03 -5.00
N GLY A 588 -16.17 14.09 -5.64
CA GLY A 588 -16.38 15.46 -5.19
C GLY A 588 -15.15 16.10 -4.52
N PRO A 589 -15.30 17.30 -3.96
CA PRO A 589 -14.21 18.00 -3.30
C PRO A 589 -13.74 17.30 -2.03
N SER A 590 -12.54 17.62 -1.58
CA SER A 590 -12.02 17.19 -0.28
C SER A 590 -12.76 17.91 0.85
N VAL A 591 -12.83 17.25 2.02
CA VAL A 591 -13.54 17.73 3.21
C VAL A 591 -12.56 17.90 4.38
N LYS A 592 -12.92 18.77 5.32
CA LYS A 592 -12.12 19.11 6.49
C LYS A 592 -12.81 18.60 7.76
N PRO A 593 -12.44 17.41 8.27
CA PRO A 593 -12.95 16.91 9.54
C PRO A 593 -12.57 17.81 10.73
N TYR A 594 -13.10 17.52 11.94
CA TYR A 594 -12.66 18.20 13.16
C TYR A 594 -11.16 18.09 13.35
N GLN A 595 -10.55 19.18 13.80
CA GLN A 595 -9.13 19.27 14.07
C GLN A 595 -8.90 20.12 15.31
N PRO A 596 -7.87 19.84 16.14
CA PRO A 596 -7.55 20.66 17.28
C PRO A 596 -7.35 22.12 16.89
N SER A 597 -7.88 23.04 17.72
CA SER A 597 -7.68 24.48 17.55
C SER A 597 -6.19 24.81 17.60
N GLY A 598 -5.76 25.78 16.81
CA GLY A 598 -4.36 26.23 16.79
C GLY A 598 -3.41 25.36 15.96
N TYR A 599 -3.80 24.16 15.52
CA TYR A 599 -2.88 23.27 14.80
C TYR A 599 -2.31 23.88 13.51
N TRP A 600 -3.04 24.78 12.81
CA TRP A 600 -2.56 25.48 11.62
C TRP A 600 -1.95 26.87 11.91
N GLU A 601 -1.75 27.27 13.15
CA GLU A 601 -1.20 28.61 13.49
C GLU A 601 0.18 28.85 12.90
N ASN A 602 0.98 27.80 12.73
CA ASN A 602 2.31 27.88 12.13
C ASN A 602 2.31 27.92 10.60
N LEU A 603 1.16 27.79 9.94
CA LEU A 603 1.01 27.97 8.49
C LEU A 603 0.90 29.46 8.16
N ASN A 604 2.04 30.18 8.12
CA ASN A 604 2.11 31.63 8.07
C ASN A 604 2.19 32.21 6.64
N PHE A 605 2.52 31.42 5.60
CA PHE A 605 2.70 31.90 4.23
C PHE A 605 1.89 31.09 3.20
N PRO A 606 0.69 31.58 2.82
CA PRO A 606 -0.09 32.67 3.45
C PRO A 606 -0.70 32.20 4.79
N ARG A 607 -0.95 33.13 5.70
CA ARG A 607 -1.62 32.83 6.97
C ARG A 607 -3.00 32.23 6.70
N ARG A 608 -3.30 31.11 7.35
CA ARG A 608 -4.53 30.35 7.15
C ARG A 608 -5.13 29.92 8.47
N THR A 609 -6.46 29.85 8.48
CA THR A 609 -7.22 29.30 9.61
C THR A 609 -7.94 28.03 9.15
N TYR A 610 -7.83 26.98 9.92
CA TYR A 610 -8.61 25.76 9.67
C TYR A 610 -10.06 26.00 10.08
N LYS A 611 -10.98 25.71 9.18
CA LYS A 611 -12.40 25.68 9.47
C LYS A 611 -12.91 24.30 9.12
N ALA A 612 -13.37 23.57 10.14
CA ALA A 612 -13.99 22.26 9.94
C ALA A 612 -15.28 22.41 9.13
N ASP A 613 -15.55 21.44 8.27
CA ASP A 613 -16.83 21.35 7.57
C ASP A 613 -17.98 21.05 8.53
N THR A 614 -19.20 21.32 8.10
CA THR A 614 -20.44 21.04 8.84
C THR A 614 -21.39 20.20 8.00
N GLY A 615 -22.40 19.61 8.65
CA GLY A 615 -23.41 18.81 7.97
C GLY A 615 -22.81 17.53 7.33
N PRO A 616 -23.36 17.09 6.17
CA PRO A 616 -22.95 15.84 5.52
C PRO A 616 -21.46 15.74 5.18
N ASN A 617 -20.80 16.86 4.90
CA ASN A 617 -19.38 16.89 4.57
C ASN A 617 -18.50 16.42 5.73
N GLN A 618 -18.92 16.65 6.98
CA GLN A 618 -18.20 16.22 8.17
C GLN A 618 -18.06 14.67 8.26
N TYR A 619 -19.00 13.96 7.66
CA TYR A 619 -19.11 12.49 7.79
C TYR A 619 -18.77 11.74 6.51
N ARG A 620 -18.03 12.36 5.59
CA ARG A 620 -17.54 11.70 4.39
C ARG A 620 -16.37 10.77 4.70
N ARG A 621 -16.13 9.79 3.80
CA ARG A 621 -15.05 8.82 3.93
C ARG A 621 -13.68 9.47 4.02
N GLY A 622 -12.75 8.79 4.71
CA GLY A 622 -11.37 9.22 4.94
C GLY A 622 -10.60 9.53 3.66
N VAL A 623 -10.87 8.82 2.54
CA VAL A 623 -10.26 9.10 1.23
C VAL A 623 -10.54 10.52 0.71
N TYR A 624 -11.56 11.17 1.22
CA TYR A 624 -11.91 12.57 0.88
C TYR A 624 -11.39 13.58 1.89
N THR A 625 -10.73 13.16 2.96
CA THR A 625 -10.10 14.10 3.91
C THR A 625 -9.10 14.98 3.18
N HIS A 626 -9.15 16.30 3.45
CA HIS A 626 -8.24 17.28 2.87
C HIS A 626 -6.79 16.93 3.20
N TRP A 627 -5.98 16.70 2.17
CA TRP A 627 -4.60 16.28 2.30
C TRP A 627 -3.67 17.47 2.20
N GLN A 628 -3.34 18.05 3.38
CA GLN A 628 -2.37 19.13 3.53
C GLN A 628 -1.00 18.50 3.74
N ARG A 629 -0.04 18.67 2.82
CA ARG A 629 1.24 17.93 2.87
C ARG A 629 2.04 18.23 4.12
N GLN A 630 2.26 19.50 4.45
CA GLN A 630 3.09 19.87 5.59
C GLN A 630 2.36 19.79 6.94
N PHE A 631 1.04 19.87 6.93
CA PHE A 631 0.21 19.82 8.13
C PHE A 631 -0.95 18.83 7.92
N LEU A 632 -0.59 17.57 7.71
CA LEU A 632 -1.55 16.51 7.56
C LEU A 632 -2.44 16.41 8.81
N HIS A 633 -3.70 16.05 8.62
CA HIS A 633 -4.66 15.92 9.72
C HIS A 633 -4.11 15.03 10.85
N PRO A 634 -4.17 15.46 12.14
CA PRO A 634 -3.54 14.74 13.26
C PRO A 634 -3.94 13.28 13.38
N ALA A 635 -5.24 12.96 13.13
CA ALA A 635 -5.71 11.58 13.15
C ALA A 635 -5.09 10.73 12.02
N LEU A 636 -4.78 11.31 10.86
CA LEU A 636 -4.09 10.61 9.77
C LEU A 636 -2.64 10.31 10.15
N ILE A 637 -1.93 11.28 10.75
CA ILE A 637 -0.54 11.11 11.22
C ILE A 637 -0.46 10.04 12.31
N ALA A 638 -1.39 10.05 13.27
CA ALA A 638 -1.41 9.10 14.37
C ALA A 638 -1.54 7.64 13.90
N PHE A 639 -2.02 7.42 12.70
CA PHE A 639 -2.15 6.11 12.05
C PHE A 639 -1.27 5.96 10.81
N ASP A 640 -0.11 6.64 10.80
CA ASP A 640 0.97 6.49 9.81
C ASP A 640 0.59 6.80 8.35
N ALA A 641 -0.39 7.65 8.10
CA ALA A 641 -0.64 8.13 6.75
C ALA A 641 0.53 9.00 6.26
N PRO A 642 1.04 8.81 5.01
CA PRO A 642 2.19 9.56 4.51
C PRO A 642 1.83 11.01 4.18
N SER A 643 2.81 11.91 4.19
CA SER A 643 2.64 13.30 3.75
C SER A 643 2.26 13.42 2.27
N ARG A 644 2.60 12.42 1.46
CA ARG A 644 2.51 12.43 -0.01
C ARG A 644 3.36 13.53 -0.67
N GLU A 645 4.45 13.90 -0.03
CA GLU A 645 5.49 14.70 -0.67
C GLU A 645 6.25 13.89 -1.70
N GLU A 646 6.46 12.61 -1.40
CA GLU A 646 7.09 11.62 -2.27
C GLU A 646 6.17 10.41 -2.51
N CYS A 647 6.52 9.61 -3.51
CA CYS A 647 5.90 8.32 -3.80
C CYS A 647 6.07 7.38 -2.61
N THR A 648 4.97 6.82 -2.09
CA THR A 648 4.99 5.89 -0.96
C THR A 648 4.34 4.58 -1.37
N ALA A 649 5.14 3.52 -1.50
CA ALA A 649 4.65 2.18 -1.86
C ALA A 649 4.21 1.36 -0.64
N ASN A 650 4.76 1.66 0.53
CA ASN A 650 4.46 0.97 1.77
C ASN A 650 4.32 1.96 2.92
N ARG A 651 3.21 1.90 3.66
CA ARG A 651 3.03 2.66 4.90
C ARG A 651 3.65 1.90 6.06
N PRO A 652 4.37 2.56 6.98
CA PRO A 652 4.71 1.96 8.26
C PRO A 652 3.43 1.62 9.04
N GLN A 653 3.54 0.70 9.99
CA GLN A 653 2.46 0.37 10.92
C GLN A 653 3.00 0.41 12.34
N SER A 654 2.95 1.59 12.94
CA SER A 654 3.38 1.81 14.31
C SER A 654 2.24 1.54 15.30
N ASN A 655 2.58 1.14 16.51
CA ASN A 655 1.63 1.06 17.62
C ASN A 655 2.06 2.06 18.70
N THR A 656 1.49 3.26 18.64
CA THR A 656 1.86 4.37 19.51
C THR A 656 0.75 4.70 20.51
N PRO A 657 1.10 5.23 21.70
CA PRO A 657 0.09 5.77 22.63
C PRO A 657 -0.76 6.88 22.01
N LEU A 658 -0.21 7.63 21.05
CA LEU A 658 -0.94 8.68 20.33
C LEU A 658 -2.13 8.11 19.54
N ALA A 659 -1.99 6.94 18.93
CA ALA A 659 -3.08 6.27 18.23
C ALA A 659 -4.25 5.96 19.18
N ALA A 660 -3.96 5.43 20.37
CA ALA A 660 -4.97 5.16 21.39
C ALA A 660 -5.64 6.46 21.91
N LEU A 661 -4.87 7.52 22.09
CA LEU A 661 -5.40 8.84 22.48
C LEU A 661 -6.33 9.42 21.42
N VAL A 662 -5.99 9.28 20.12
CA VAL A 662 -6.87 9.71 19.03
C VAL A 662 -8.17 8.92 19.04
N MET A 663 -8.13 7.60 19.22
CA MET A 663 -9.34 6.78 19.29
C MET A 663 -10.26 7.19 20.44
N LEU A 664 -9.69 7.65 21.55
CA LEU A 664 -10.46 8.06 22.72
C LEU A 664 -10.97 9.50 22.67
N ASN A 665 -10.23 10.42 22.03
CA ASN A 665 -10.43 11.86 22.21
C ASN A 665 -10.72 12.64 20.92
N ASP A 666 -10.43 12.09 19.74
CA ASP A 666 -10.76 12.77 18.46
C ASP A 666 -12.29 13.00 18.41
N PRO A 667 -12.74 14.24 18.15
CA PRO A 667 -14.17 14.55 18.13
C PRO A 667 -14.98 13.67 17.18
N SER A 668 -14.42 13.22 16.07
CA SER A 668 -15.10 12.30 15.14
C SER A 668 -15.33 10.92 15.79
N GLN A 669 -14.39 10.44 16.60
CA GLN A 669 -14.50 9.16 17.32
C GLN A 669 -15.51 9.27 18.47
N VAL A 670 -15.44 10.35 19.24
CA VAL A 670 -16.38 10.60 20.33
C VAL A 670 -17.81 10.76 19.82
N GLU A 671 -17.99 11.50 18.73
CA GLU A 671 -19.30 11.68 18.09
C GLU A 671 -19.83 10.37 17.49
N SER A 672 -18.95 9.53 16.93
CA SER A 672 -19.32 8.18 16.48
C SER A 672 -19.77 7.30 17.64
N ALA A 673 -19.06 7.33 18.77
CA ALA A 673 -19.48 6.63 19.98
C ALA A 673 -20.84 7.12 20.48
N ARG A 674 -21.09 8.44 20.45
CA ARG A 674 -22.39 9.05 20.79
C ARG A 674 -23.50 8.57 19.87
N ALA A 675 -23.28 8.61 18.56
CA ALA A 675 -24.29 8.16 17.60
C ALA A 675 -24.62 6.66 17.75
N LEU A 676 -23.63 5.83 18.06
CA LEU A 676 -23.81 4.42 18.35
C LEU A 676 -24.63 4.23 19.65
N ALA A 677 -24.32 4.99 20.70
CA ALA A 677 -25.05 5.00 21.96
C ALA A 677 -26.53 5.46 21.80
N GLN A 678 -26.76 6.53 21.03
CA GLN A 678 -28.12 6.99 20.70
C GLN A 678 -28.94 5.89 20.02
N LYS A 679 -28.34 5.18 19.03
CA LYS A 679 -29.02 4.06 18.38
C LYS A 679 -29.36 2.92 19.31
N ALA A 680 -28.45 2.57 20.24
CA ALA A 680 -28.72 1.51 21.24
C ALA A 680 -29.84 1.90 22.20
N LEU A 681 -29.92 3.18 22.61
CA LEU A 681 -30.91 3.67 23.54
C LEU A 681 -32.30 3.88 22.90
N THR A 682 -32.34 4.31 21.62
CA THR A 682 -33.61 4.59 20.92
C THR A 682 -34.22 3.38 20.21
N ALA A 683 -33.49 2.27 20.12
CA ALA A 683 -33.97 1.05 19.48
C ALA A 683 -35.03 0.34 20.36
N LYS A 684 -36.30 0.45 19.98
CA LYS A 684 -37.46 -0.11 20.75
C LYS A 684 -37.36 -1.60 21.08
N LYS A 685 -36.59 -2.37 20.31
CA LYS A 685 -36.38 -3.80 20.49
C LYS A 685 -35.34 -4.15 21.56
N LEU A 686 -34.54 -3.18 22.00
CA LEU A 686 -33.47 -3.36 22.98
C LEU A 686 -33.99 -2.91 24.36
N THR A 687 -34.43 -3.85 25.17
CA THR A 687 -35.20 -3.58 26.39
C THR A 687 -34.31 -3.41 27.63
N ASN A 688 -33.13 -4.01 27.64
CA ASN A 688 -32.20 -4.00 28.78
C ASN A 688 -30.75 -3.67 28.36
N ASP A 689 -29.90 -3.42 29.35
CA ASP A 689 -28.50 -3.00 29.11
C ASP A 689 -27.67 -4.09 28.44
N HIS A 690 -27.91 -5.36 28.75
CA HIS A 690 -27.23 -6.50 28.12
C HIS A 690 -27.50 -6.53 26.61
N GLU A 691 -28.74 -6.42 26.17
CA GLU A 691 -29.10 -6.39 24.74
C GLU A 691 -28.49 -5.19 24.01
N ARG A 692 -28.38 -4.03 24.66
CA ARG A 692 -27.75 -2.83 24.11
C ARG A 692 -26.25 -3.02 23.93
N ILE A 693 -25.55 -3.59 24.91
CA ILE A 693 -24.13 -3.93 24.82
C ILE A 693 -23.92 -4.94 23.70
N GLN A 694 -24.71 -6.00 23.63
CA GLN A 694 -24.65 -7.02 22.56
C GLN A 694 -24.87 -6.39 21.20
N PHE A 695 -25.85 -5.50 21.04
CA PHE A 695 -26.07 -4.77 19.81
C PHE A 695 -24.83 -3.94 19.38
N MET A 696 -24.22 -3.21 20.33
CA MET A 696 -23.06 -2.37 20.04
C MET A 696 -21.85 -3.21 19.61
N ILE A 697 -21.57 -4.32 20.29
CA ILE A 697 -20.50 -5.25 19.93
C ILE A 697 -20.77 -5.89 18.57
N MET A 698 -21.97 -6.42 18.34
CA MET A 698 -22.33 -7.00 17.03
C MET A 698 -22.17 -6.00 15.90
N LYS A 699 -22.53 -4.74 16.14
CA LYS A 699 -22.44 -3.66 15.16
C LYS A 699 -20.99 -3.31 14.80
N VAL A 700 -20.08 -3.33 15.80
CA VAL A 700 -18.69 -2.92 15.66
C VAL A 700 -17.80 -4.09 15.27
N LEU A 701 -17.97 -5.27 15.89
CA LEU A 701 -17.08 -6.42 15.75
C LEU A 701 -17.64 -7.54 14.85
N SER A 702 -18.92 -7.45 14.44
CA SER A 702 -19.59 -8.45 13.59
C SER A 702 -19.73 -9.84 14.23
N ARG A 703 -19.68 -9.90 15.57
CA ARG A 703 -19.83 -11.13 16.37
C ARG A 703 -20.61 -10.87 17.66
N ASN A 704 -21.09 -11.93 18.27
CA ASN A 704 -21.62 -11.84 19.62
C ASN A 704 -20.51 -11.51 20.64
N PRO A 705 -20.83 -10.81 21.73
CA PRO A 705 -19.89 -10.60 22.83
C PRO A 705 -19.53 -11.91 23.55
N LEU A 706 -18.36 -11.93 24.15
CA LEU A 706 -17.96 -12.91 25.14
C LEU A 706 -18.59 -12.54 26.50
N GLU A 707 -18.75 -13.50 27.39
CA GLU A 707 -19.33 -13.25 28.74
C GLU A 707 -18.49 -12.23 29.51
N ASP A 708 -17.15 -12.38 29.48
CA ASP A 708 -16.24 -11.45 30.15
C ASP A 708 -16.33 -10.01 29.58
N GLU A 709 -16.60 -9.86 28.28
CA GLU A 709 -16.83 -8.55 27.67
C GLU A 709 -18.12 -7.90 28.19
N ILE A 710 -19.19 -8.68 28.31
CA ILE A 710 -20.46 -8.20 28.91
C ILE A 710 -20.24 -7.74 30.34
N ILE A 711 -19.54 -8.54 31.15
CA ILE A 711 -19.26 -8.21 32.55
C ILE A 711 -18.45 -6.92 32.66
N ALA A 712 -17.38 -6.81 31.89
CA ALA A 712 -16.50 -5.64 31.89
C ALA A 712 -17.21 -4.36 31.42
N LEU A 713 -17.99 -4.43 30.34
CA LEU A 713 -18.72 -3.28 29.81
C LEU A 713 -19.90 -2.89 30.68
N SER A 714 -20.58 -3.85 31.34
CA SER A 714 -21.63 -3.56 32.32
C SER A 714 -21.08 -2.88 33.56
N SER A 715 -19.90 -3.32 34.04
CA SER A 715 -19.20 -2.66 35.16
C SER A 715 -18.81 -1.22 34.80
N LEU A 716 -18.24 -1.01 33.60
CA LEU A 716 -17.93 0.32 33.09
C LEU A 716 -19.16 1.21 33.01
N LEU A 717 -20.28 0.67 32.46
CA LEU A 717 -21.54 1.39 32.34
C LEU A 717 -22.06 1.85 33.72
N ASN A 718 -22.08 0.97 34.70
CA ASN A 718 -22.59 1.28 36.05
C ASN A 718 -21.72 2.35 36.74
N LYS A 719 -20.39 2.21 36.67
CA LYS A 719 -19.48 3.21 37.21
C LYS A 719 -19.69 4.59 36.58
N HIS A 720 -19.95 4.64 35.28
CA HIS A 720 -20.21 5.91 34.60
C HIS A 720 -21.62 6.44 34.79
N LYS A 721 -22.61 5.60 35.06
CA LYS A 721 -23.94 6.05 35.53
C LYS A 721 -23.84 6.80 36.84
N GLU A 722 -23.09 6.28 37.81
CA GLU A 722 -22.82 6.94 39.09
C GLU A 722 -22.09 8.27 38.85
N LYS A 723 -20.97 8.23 38.16
CA LYS A 723 -20.14 9.44 37.85
C LYS A 723 -20.97 10.57 37.24
N TYR A 724 -21.73 10.30 36.19
CA TYR A 724 -22.45 11.36 35.47
C TYR A 724 -23.77 11.77 36.14
N SER A 725 -24.26 10.98 37.09
CA SER A 725 -25.29 11.43 38.03
C SER A 725 -24.78 12.49 39.01
N ASP A 726 -23.53 12.30 39.49
CA ASP A 726 -22.90 13.22 40.44
C ASP A 726 -22.29 14.45 39.72
N GLU A 727 -21.88 14.30 38.44
CA GLU A 727 -21.25 15.33 37.64
C GLU A 727 -22.06 15.66 36.35
N PRO A 728 -23.25 16.25 36.44
CA PRO A 728 -24.15 16.47 35.29
C PRO A 728 -23.55 17.44 34.23
N GLU A 729 -22.70 18.40 34.64
CA GLU A 729 -22.03 19.31 33.68
C GLU A 729 -20.98 18.55 32.83
N THR A 730 -20.23 17.65 33.43
CA THR A 730 -19.31 16.78 32.71
C THR A 730 -20.02 15.89 31.68
N ALA A 731 -21.25 15.42 32.06
CA ALA A 731 -22.11 14.69 31.14
C ALA A 731 -22.51 15.56 29.92
N LYS A 732 -22.90 16.82 30.14
CA LYS A 732 -23.28 17.77 29.09
C LYS A 732 -22.10 18.08 28.15
N GLU A 733 -20.90 18.29 28.69
CA GLU A 733 -19.69 18.51 27.91
C GLU A 733 -19.40 17.33 26.97
N LEU A 734 -19.43 16.08 27.49
CA LEU A 734 -19.21 14.89 26.68
C LEU A 734 -20.26 14.73 25.58
N VAL A 735 -21.55 14.91 25.95
CA VAL A 735 -22.65 14.81 24.99
C VAL A 735 -22.62 15.93 23.95
N GLY A 736 -22.07 17.09 24.28
CA GLY A 736 -21.93 18.25 23.39
C GLY A 736 -20.84 18.12 22.31
N VAL A 737 -20.00 17.08 22.34
CA VAL A 737 -18.94 16.91 21.34
C VAL A 737 -19.54 16.60 19.98
N GLY A 738 -19.12 17.34 18.93
CA GLY A 738 -19.54 17.15 17.54
C GLY A 738 -20.84 17.88 17.19
N ASN A 739 -21.30 17.70 15.95
CA ASN A 739 -22.45 18.43 15.36
C ASN A 739 -23.73 17.59 15.25
N LEU A 740 -23.70 16.30 15.60
CA LEU A 740 -24.88 15.44 15.57
C LEU A 740 -25.96 15.99 16.53
N GLU A 741 -27.17 16.08 16.06
CA GLU A 741 -28.32 16.48 16.89
C GLU A 741 -28.58 15.46 18.01
N ILE A 742 -28.86 15.96 19.21
CA ILE A 742 -29.18 15.13 20.38
C ILE A 742 -30.69 14.97 20.44
N PRO A 743 -31.25 13.75 20.47
CA PRO A 743 -32.66 13.51 20.65
C PRO A 743 -33.14 14.12 21.97
N LYS A 744 -34.22 14.90 21.90
CA LYS A 744 -34.76 15.64 23.07
C LYS A 744 -35.14 14.74 24.27
N GLU A 745 -35.46 13.50 23.97
CA GLU A 745 -35.82 12.49 24.97
C GLU A 745 -34.61 11.90 25.72
N LEU A 746 -33.39 12.10 25.22
CA LEU A 746 -32.18 11.56 25.84
C LEU A 746 -31.51 12.62 26.71
N LYS A 747 -31.65 12.48 28.03
CA LYS A 747 -30.93 13.34 28.98
C LYS A 747 -29.44 13.06 28.95
N PRO A 748 -28.57 14.11 29.13
CA PRO A 748 -27.14 13.94 29.14
C PRO A 748 -26.62 12.86 30.11
N GLU A 749 -27.19 12.81 31.31
CA GLU A 749 -26.82 11.85 32.37
C GLU A 749 -27.14 10.39 32.01
N VAL A 750 -28.12 10.19 31.11
CA VAL A 750 -28.44 8.86 30.54
C VAL A 750 -27.56 8.50 29.37
N LEU A 751 -27.24 9.47 28.50
CA LEU A 751 -26.52 9.23 27.28
C LEU A 751 -24.99 9.11 27.51
N ALA A 752 -24.39 9.93 28.39
CA ALA A 752 -22.96 9.98 28.63
C ALA A 752 -22.34 8.64 29.08
N PRO A 753 -22.95 7.84 29.97
CA PRO A 753 -22.44 6.51 30.29
C PRO A 753 -22.35 5.59 29.10
N TRP A 754 -23.31 5.62 28.18
CA TRP A 754 -23.31 4.82 26.96
C TRP A 754 -22.30 5.29 25.92
N ILE A 755 -22.01 6.60 25.88
CA ILE A 755 -20.89 7.13 25.07
C ILE A 755 -19.58 6.53 25.57
N SER A 756 -19.39 6.41 26.88
CA SER A 756 -18.17 5.81 27.46
C SER A 756 -18.03 4.33 27.08
N VAL A 757 -19.14 3.57 27.09
CA VAL A 757 -19.16 2.18 26.58
C VAL A 757 -18.82 2.15 25.08
N GLY A 758 -19.42 3.03 24.28
CA GLY A 758 -19.12 3.15 22.83
C GLY A 758 -17.66 3.46 22.55
N ARG A 759 -17.06 4.41 23.30
CA ARG A 759 -15.63 4.73 23.20
C ARG A 759 -14.74 3.54 23.53
N ALA A 760 -15.08 2.77 24.57
CA ALA A 760 -14.36 1.56 24.94
C ALA A 760 -14.40 0.52 23.81
N ILE A 761 -15.58 0.25 23.24
CA ILE A 761 -15.74 -0.73 22.14
C ILE A 761 -15.00 -0.25 20.87
N LEU A 762 -15.10 1.04 20.50
CA LEU A 762 -14.40 1.58 19.33
C LEU A 762 -12.88 1.57 19.49
N ASN A 763 -12.36 1.62 20.72
CA ASN A 763 -10.92 1.57 21.02
C ASN A 763 -10.35 0.15 21.20
N LEU A 764 -11.18 -0.90 21.08
CA LEU A 764 -10.67 -2.27 21.11
C LEU A 764 -9.74 -2.51 19.91
N HIS A 765 -8.64 -3.23 20.14
CA HIS A 765 -7.71 -3.63 19.10
C HIS A 765 -8.41 -4.34 17.92
N GLU A 766 -9.39 -5.19 18.23
CA GLU A 766 -10.20 -5.90 17.24
C GLU A 766 -11.00 -4.94 16.33
N THR A 767 -11.41 -3.78 16.82
CA THR A 767 -12.14 -2.78 16.03
C THR A 767 -11.33 -2.22 14.89
N ILE A 768 -10.04 -2.01 15.11
CA ILE A 768 -9.11 -1.38 14.16
C ILE A 768 -8.19 -2.38 13.46
N THR A 769 -8.39 -3.66 13.69
CA THR A 769 -7.55 -4.74 13.11
C THR A 769 -8.35 -5.59 12.13
N ARG A 770 -7.69 -5.96 11.05
CA ARG A 770 -8.14 -6.93 10.07
C ARG A 770 -7.48 -8.29 10.40
N TYR A 771 -8.27 -9.30 10.76
CA TYR A 771 -7.84 -10.66 11.10
C TYR A 771 -7.96 -11.63 9.95
#